data_08f03c10ebd9957ad02eea748b08e24d
#
_entry.id   08f03c10ebd9957ad02eea748b08e24d
#
_cell.length_a   1.000
_cell.length_b   1.000
_cell.length_c   1.000
_cell.angle_alpha   90.00
_cell.angle_beta   90.00
_cell.angle_gamma   90.00
#
_symmetry.space_group_name_H-M   'P 1'
#
loop_
_entity.id
_entity.type
_entity.pdbx_description
1 polymer ?
#
loop_
_entity_poly.entity_id
_entity_poly.type
_entity_poly.pdbx_seq_one_letter_code
_entity_poly.pdbx_strand_id
1 'polypeptide(L)'
;GIGTPDNRWWWDVLENGPGARYAAAFDIDWTPLKRELEDKVLLPILGEQYGTVLENQEIRLQYEEGGFLVSYYRQRLPLAPTSWAAILSFRLTELIELLGSGHAAILELQSILTALSHLPPRRERDPEKVAERYRETGIVRRRLAALITDCREVHAHVLANVETYNGTKGLSASFDKLDALLNEQSYRLASWRVASEEINYRRFFDVNELAAIRTEEECVFTESHRLIFRILTQGIATGLRIDHVDGLYDPEHYLQQLQAWAAAELPREREGDAPSLFVLVEKILGEGEQLPRSWPVAGTTGYDFLNLVNGLFVRADQEQAMEALYTRFIGERRPYRDLVYQSKKLIMRASMSSELNVLGHQLNRLSERDRHYRDFTLNSLTHAVREIIACFPVYRSYLTTDREAPLDRDQAYIVLAVARAKRRNPTLNGQIFDFVRDLLLGKLDPSTGLTKEDQIRFVTKFQQTTGPVMAKGVEDTAFYVYNRLISLNEVGGDPAHFGSSVEAFHQAIRERRAGWPYSMSATSTHDTKRGEDVRARINVLPELRERWSKAIARWARLNRRYRTEVEERPAPDRNDEYLFYQTLVGAWPLMTMDEVRYEEFVTRIERYMIKAVREAKTHTSWINPHPDYEAALCRFIRAILSCRVGNHF
;
A
#
# COMPACT_ATOMS: atom_id res chain seq x y z
N GLY A 1 7.15 5.20 -6.36
CA GLY A 1 8.60 5.37 -6.10
C GLY A 1 8.94 5.04 -4.65
N ILE A 2 10.19 4.79 -4.37
CA ILE A 2 10.66 4.56 -3.00
C ILE A 2 10.53 5.87 -2.21
N GLY A 3 9.77 5.84 -1.12
CA GLY A 3 9.54 6.95 -0.19
C GLY A 3 10.58 6.99 0.93
N THR A 4 11.85 6.68 0.61
CA THR A 4 12.97 6.75 1.55
C THR A 4 14.02 7.75 1.07
N PRO A 5 14.89 8.25 1.95
CA PRO A 5 15.93 9.23 1.62
C PRO A 5 16.95 8.78 0.55
N ASP A 6 17.04 7.49 0.25
CA ASP A 6 17.89 6.98 -0.84
C ASP A 6 17.37 7.39 -2.23
N ASN A 7 16.09 7.73 -2.33
CA ASN A 7 15.50 8.29 -3.52
C ASN A 7 15.76 9.79 -3.58
N ARG A 8 16.58 10.25 -4.54
CA ARG A 8 16.94 11.67 -4.72
C ARG A 8 15.73 12.58 -4.94
N TRP A 9 14.67 12.10 -5.59
CA TRP A 9 13.42 12.87 -5.77
C TRP A 9 12.71 13.08 -4.44
N TRP A 10 12.65 12.02 -3.61
CA TRP A 10 12.04 12.10 -2.29
C TRP A 10 12.87 12.95 -1.33
N TRP A 11 14.22 12.81 -1.39
CA TRP A 11 15.14 13.69 -0.65
C TRP A 11 14.89 15.16 -0.94
N ASP A 12 14.78 15.52 -2.23
CA ASP A 12 14.49 16.89 -2.65
C ASP A 12 13.15 17.41 -2.10
N VAL A 13 12.12 16.56 -2.12
CA VAL A 13 10.81 16.89 -1.54
C VAL A 13 10.91 17.15 -0.04
N LEU A 14 11.65 16.33 0.70
CA LEU A 14 11.84 16.52 2.15
C LEU A 14 12.66 17.76 2.48
N GLU A 15 13.64 18.11 1.66
CA GLU A 15 14.49 19.30 1.85
C GLU A 15 13.75 20.59 1.48
N ASN A 16 13.01 20.60 0.37
CA ASN A 16 12.47 21.80 -0.26
C ASN A 16 10.95 21.96 -0.17
N GLY A 17 10.23 20.93 0.29
CA GLY A 17 8.77 20.97 0.51
C GLY A 17 7.96 21.13 -0.78
N PRO A 18 6.80 21.85 -0.74
CA PRO A 18 5.92 22.00 -1.89
C PRO A 18 6.53 22.75 -3.08
N GLY A 19 7.61 23.50 -2.87
CA GLY A 19 8.37 24.15 -3.93
C GLY A 19 9.56 23.33 -4.44
N ALA A 20 9.66 22.05 -4.09
CA ALA A 20 10.69 21.15 -4.62
C ALA A 20 10.49 20.90 -6.12
N ARG A 21 11.57 20.66 -6.85
CA ARG A 21 11.51 20.29 -8.28
C ARG A 21 10.66 19.05 -8.51
N TYR A 22 10.76 18.11 -7.57
CA TYR A 22 10.05 16.83 -7.66
C TYR A 22 8.78 16.78 -6.80
N ALA A 23 8.28 17.92 -6.28
CA ALA A 23 7.05 17.97 -5.50
C ALA A 23 5.83 17.43 -6.28
N ALA A 24 5.76 17.74 -7.58
CA ALA A 24 4.72 17.25 -8.48
C ALA A 24 4.87 15.77 -8.88
N ALA A 25 6.04 15.18 -8.62
CA ALA A 25 6.28 13.78 -8.98
C ALA A 25 5.56 12.78 -8.06
N PHE A 26 5.23 13.20 -6.84
CA PHE A 26 4.55 12.36 -5.86
C PHE A 26 3.13 12.86 -5.60
N ASP A 27 2.23 11.92 -5.32
CA ASP A 27 0.84 12.22 -4.98
C ASP A 27 0.74 12.56 -3.48
N ILE A 28 1.17 13.80 -3.14
CA ILE A 28 1.18 14.37 -1.79
C ILE A 28 0.07 15.41 -1.67
N ASP A 29 -0.74 15.31 -0.62
CA ASP A 29 -1.67 16.36 -0.23
C ASP A 29 -0.93 17.39 0.66
N TRP A 30 -0.59 18.54 0.07
CA TRP A 30 0.08 19.64 0.76
C TRP A 30 -0.85 20.51 1.60
N THR A 31 -2.17 20.30 1.48
CA THR A 31 -3.21 21.00 2.25
C THR A 31 -4.15 20.00 2.93
N PRO A 32 -3.61 19.09 3.74
CA PRO A 32 -4.39 18.04 4.37
C PRO A 32 -5.34 18.61 5.42
N LEU A 33 -6.25 17.76 5.91
CA LEU A 33 -7.24 18.14 6.92
C LEU A 33 -6.62 18.61 8.23
N LYS A 34 -5.51 18.01 8.63
CA LYS A 34 -4.74 18.40 9.81
C LYS A 34 -3.81 19.56 9.46
N ARG A 35 -4.12 20.74 9.97
CA ARG A 35 -3.38 21.99 9.69
C ARG A 35 -1.91 21.92 10.03
N GLU A 36 -1.53 21.15 11.06
CA GLU A 36 -0.14 20.91 11.46
C GLU A 36 0.68 20.15 10.41
N LEU A 37 0.01 19.58 9.41
CA LEU A 37 0.64 18.93 8.26
C LEU A 37 0.61 19.80 6.98
N GLU A 38 0.10 21.04 7.06
CA GLU A 38 0.15 21.96 5.92
C GLU A 38 1.60 22.20 5.49
N ASP A 39 1.87 21.99 4.18
CA ASP A 39 3.22 22.05 3.56
C ASP A 39 4.25 21.07 4.14
N LYS A 40 3.79 19.98 4.75
CA LYS A 40 4.65 18.92 5.29
C LYS A 40 4.23 17.56 4.80
N VAL A 41 5.21 16.67 4.71
CA VAL A 41 4.99 15.23 4.49
C VAL A 41 4.98 14.53 5.85
N LEU A 42 3.95 13.76 6.16
CA LEU A 42 3.96 12.91 7.34
C LEU A 42 4.91 11.73 7.11
N LEU A 43 5.91 11.56 7.96
CA LEU A 43 6.84 10.43 7.93
C LEU A 43 6.59 9.52 9.15
N PRO A 44 5.79 8.45 9.01
CA PRO A 44 5.46 7.53 10.09
C PRO A 44 6.56 6.45 10.22
N ILE A 45 7.77 6.86 10.60
CA ILE A 45 8.95 6.00 10.63
C ILE A 45 9.42 5.66 12.06
N LEU A 46 8.88 6.34 13.08
CA LEU A 46 9.32 6.14 14.46
C LEU A 46 8.69 4.89 15.07
N GLY A 47 9.48 4.10 15.78
CA GLY A 47 9.04 2.89 16.47
C GLY A 47 8.11 3.16 17.66
N GLU A 48 8.33 4.31 18.33
CA GLU A 48 7.57 4.77 19.49
C GLU A 48 7.02 6.19 19.28
N GLN A 49 6.40 6.77 20.30
CA GLN A 49 5.91 8.14 20.26
C GLN A 49 7.06 9.13 20.07
N TYR A 50 6.83 10.19 19.29
CA TYR A 50 7.82 11.17 18.91
C TYR A 50 8.62 11.74 20.11
N GLY A 51 7.93 12.17 21.17
CA GLY A 51 8.61 12.73 22.36
C GLY A 51 9.53 11.70 23.03
N THR A 52 9.11 10.45 23.14
CA THR A 52 9.92 9.36 23.70
C THR A 52 11.17 9.12 22.87
N VAL A 53 11.02 9.05 21.55
CA VAL A 53 12.15 8.84 20.62
C VAL A 53 13.14 10.01 20.66
N LEU A 54 12.62 11.25 20.72
CA LEU A 54 13.41 12.47 20.81
C LEU A 54 14.23 12.50 22.12
N GLU A 55 13.60 12.33 23.26
CA GLU A 55 14.22 12.39 24.58
C GLU A 55 15.17 11.20 24.87
N ASN A 56 14.98 10.09 24.15
CA ASN A 56 15.92 8.97 24.12
C ASN A 56 17.15 9.20 23.25
N GLN A 57 17.29 10.38 22.60
CA GLN A 57 18.36 10.68 21.65
C GLN A 57 18.44 9.72 20.46
N GLU A 58 17.32 9.14 20.04
CA GLU A 58 17.27 8.27 18.87
C GLU A 58 17.23 9.10 17.57
N ILE A 59 16.74 10.35 17.62
CA ILE A 59 16.85 11.35 16.56
C ILE A 59 18.06 12.23 16.87
N ARG A 60 19.01 12.34 15.92
CA ARG A 60 20.23 13.09 16.10
C ARG A 60 20.47 14.06 14.94
N LEU A 61 20.70 15.32 15.29
CA LEU A 61 21.21 16.32 14.37
C LEU A 61 22.68 16.02 14.05
N GLN A 62 23.04 16.15 12.77
CA GLN A 62 24.41 15.96 12.28
C GLN A 62 24.76 17.02 11.26
N TYR A 63 26.05 17.39 11.23
CA TYR A 63 26.64 18.19 10.16
C TYR A 63 27.35 17.27 9.18
N GLU A 64 27.16 17.45 7.89
CA GLU A 64 27.81 16.65 6.86
C GLU A 64 27.90 17.43 5.53
N GLU A 65 29.08 17.44 4.94
CA GLU A 65 29.36 17.99 3.60
C GLU A 65 28.76 19.38 3.32
N GLY A 66 28.87 20.28 4.30
CA GLY A 66 28.37 21.65 4.18
C GLY A 66 26.87 21.83 4.38
N GLY A 67 26.22 20.86 4.96
CA GLY A 67 24.80 20.89 5.29
C GLY A 67 24.46 20.21 6.61
N PHE A 68 23.20 20.24 6.98
CA PHE A 68 22.69 19.58 8.17
C PHE A 68 21.63 18.57 7.82
N LEU A 69 21.60 17.48 8.58
CA LEU A 69 20.61 16.43 8.49
C LEU A 69 20.26 15.89 9.88
N VAL A 70 19.17 15.18 9.99
CA VAL A 70 18.87 14.35 11.16
C VAL A 70 18.92 12.89 10.81
N SER A 71 19.39 12.07 11.72
CA SER A 71 19.40 10.62 11.61
C SER A 71 18.45 9.98 12.63
N TYR A 72 17.76 8.93 12.20
CA TYR A 72 17.02 8.02 13.06
C TYR A 72 17.40 6.59 12.65
N TYR A 73 18.22 5.93 13.45
CA TYR A 73 18.88 4.66 13.09
C TYR A 73 19.59 4.77 11.72
N ARG A 74 19.15 4.00 10.72
CA ARG A 74 19.68 4.05 9.33
C ARG A 74 19.03 5.11 8.45
N GLN A 75 17.92 5.69 8.90
CA GLN A 75 17.24 6.74 8.15
C GLN A 75 18.01 8.06 8.30
N ARG A 76 18.21 8.74 7.18
CA ARG A 76 18.85 10.05 7.10
C ARG A 76 17.89 11.01 6.42
N LEU A 77 17.61 12.15 7.04
CA LEU A 77 16.62 13.11 6.57
C LEU A 77 17.26 14.49 6.44
N PRO A 78 17.10 15.18 5.30
CA PRO A 78 17.68 16.50 5.12
C PRO A 78 16.98 17.53 5.99
N LEU A 79 17.73 18.54 6.44
CA LEU A 79 17.14 19.76 6.98
C LEU A 79 17.01 20.81 5.88
N ALA A 80 15.89 21.52 5.87
CA ALA A 80 15.67 22.64 4.96
C ALA A 80 16.76 23.70 5.15
N PRO A 81 17.41 24.19 4.08
CA PRO A 81 18.50 25.15 4.17
C PRO A 81 18.14 26.43 4.92
N THR A 82 16.89 26.87 4.84
CA THR A 82 16.38 28.03 5.57
C THR A 82 16.47 27.86 7.09
N SER A 83 16.48 26.64 7.61
CA SER A 83 16.59 26.35 9.06
C SER A 83 18.06 26.28 9.56
N TRP A 84 19.04 26.24 8.65
CA TRP A 84 20.46 26.14 9.06
C TRP A 84 20.94 27.39 9.81
N ALA A 85 20.34 28.54 9.50
CA ALA A 85 20.69 29.81 10.16
C ALA A 85 20.51 29.72 11.69
N ALA A 86 19.49 29.02 12.18
CA ALA A 86 19.23 28.84 13.60
C ALA A 86 20.39 28.08 14.32
N ILE A 87 20.96 27.08 13.65
CA ILE A 87 22.07 26.27 14.18
C ILE A 87 23.35 27.09 14.14
N LEU A 88 23.64 27.75 13.02
CA LEU A 88 24.89 28.48 12.78
C LEU A 88 24.98 29.76 13.61
N SER A 89 23.87 30.46 13.87
CA SER A 89 23.85 31.69 14.68
C SER A 89 23.79 31.43 16.18
N PHE A 90 23.50 30.20 16.61
CA PHE A 90 23.47 29.88 18.03
C PHE A 90 24.85 30.08 18.66
N ARG A 91 24.93 30.84 19.76
CA ARG A 91 26.21 31.25 20.43
C ARG A 91 27.23 31.95 19.52
N LEU A 92 26.79 32.58 18.43
CA LEU A 92 27.70 33.28 17.52
C LEU A 92 28.53 34.39 18.22
N THR A 93 27.95 35.04 19.26
CA THR A 93 28.65 36.06 20.05
C THR A 93 29.91 35.49 20.70
N GLU A 94 29.84 34.27 21.26
CA GLU A 94 31.00 33.61 21.86
C GLU A 94 32.12 33.35 20.82
N LEU A 95 31.79 33.00 19.61
CA LEU A 95 32.75 32.82 18.52
C LEU A 95 33.37 34.15 18.07
N ILE A 96 32.55 35.22 18.03
CA ILE A 96 33.04 36.57 17.70
C ILE A 96 34.01 37.09 18.78
N GLU A 97 33.72 36.85 20.05
CA GLU A 97 34.63 37.20 21.17
C GLU A 97 35.94 36.44 21.07
N LEU A 98 35.92 35.18 20.64
CA LEU A 98 37.12 34.34 20.50
C LEU A 98 38.02 34.78 19.34
N LEU A 99 37.45 35.06 18.15
CA LEU A 99 38.23 35.33 16.94
C LEU A 99 38.39 36.83 16.62
N GLY A 100 37.52 37.67 17.15
CA GLY A 100 37.39 39.08 16.80
C GLY A 100 36.41 39.32 15.63
N SER A 101 35.66 40.42 15.70
CA SER A 101 34.62 40.76 14.72
C SER A 101 35.12 40.99 13.29
N GLY A 102 36.40 41.36 13.12
CA GLY A 102 37.06 41.57 11.83
C GLY A 102 37.72 40.31 11.24
N HIS A 103 37.66 39.18 11.93
CA HIS A 103 38.27 37.94 11.44
C HIS A 103 37.59 37.43 10.17
N ALA A 104 38.38 37.02 9.17
CA ALA A 104 37.83 36.58 7.85
C ALA A 104 36.78 35.49 7.96
N ALA A 105 36.96 34.52 8.87
CA ALA A 105 36.00 33.45 9.08
C ALA A 105 34.65 33.93 9.69
N ILE A 106 34.69 34.97 10.54
CA ILE A 106 33.46 35.56 11.08
C ILE A 106 32.70 36.32 10.00
N LEU A 107 33.41 37.12 9.17
CA LEU A 107 32.79 37.85 8.06
C LEU A 107 32.17 36.87 7.03
N GLU A 108 32.85 35.76 6.75
CA GLU A 108 32.33 34.70 5.87
C GLU A 108 31.10 34.03 6.46
N LEU A 109 31.12 33.66 7.75
CA LEU A 109 29.97 33.05 8.41
C LEU A 109 28.75 33.99 8.44
N GLN A 110 28.95 35.30 8.72
CA GLN A 110 27.91 36.32 8.67
C GLN A 110 27.35 36.48 7.26
N SER A 111 28.20 36.41 6.23
CA SER A 111 27.78 36.45 4.82
C SER A 111 26.94 35.22 4.45
N ILE A 112 27.31 34.02 4.95
CA ILE A 112 26.51 32.78 4.79
C ILE A 112 25.17 32.91 5.47
N LEU A 113 25.10 33.42 6.69
CA LEU A 113 23.85 33.66 7.43
C LEU A 113 22.94 34.64 6.68
N THR A 114 23.50 35.71 6.10
CA THR A 114 22.76 36.66 5.27
C THR A 114 22.22 35.99 4.02
N ALA A 115 23.01 35.19 3.33
CA ALA A 115 22.55 34.43 2.15
C ALA A 115 21.39 33.46 2.49
N LEU A 116 21.49 32.76 3.61
CA LEU A 116 20.43 31.87 4.09
C LEU A 116 19.12 32.61 4.40
N SER A 117 19.19 33.83 4.95
CA SER A 117 17.99 34.63 5.26
C SER A 117 17.27 35.18 4.02
N HIS A 118 17.97 35.25 2.89
CA HIS A 118 17.39 35.72 1.61
C HIS A 118 16.94 34.58 0.68
N LEU A 119 17.06 33.31 1.10
CA LEU A 119 16.58 32.20 0.28
C LEU A 119 15.06 32.31 0.01
N PRO A 120 14.60 32.12 -1.21
CA PRO A 120 13.18 32.04 -1.52
C PRO A 120 12.44 31.02 -0.66
N PRO A 121 11.25 31.35 -0.16
CA PRO A 121 10.52 30.48 0.76
C PRO A 121 10.14 29.12 0.12
N ARG A 122 9.95 28.10 0.95
CA ARG A 122 9.62 26.73 0.51
C ARG A 122 8.28 26.63 -0.26
N ARG A 123 7.37 27.58 -0.05
CA ARG A 123 6.07 27.67 -0.76
C ARG A 123 6.20 28.27 -2.16
N GLU A 124 7.36 28.85 -2.48
CA GLU A 124 7.59 29.48 -3.77
C GLU A 124 7.52 28.46 -4.90
N ARG A 125 6.71 28.78 -5.91
CA ARG A 125 6.51 27.93 -7.09
C ARG A 125 6.93 28.60 -8.40
N ASP A 126 7.32 29.85 -8.34
CA ASP A 126 7.88 30.53 -9.51
C ASP A 126 9.17 29.82 -9.94
N PRO A 127 9.27 29.36 -11.20
CA PRO A 127 10.43 28.56 -11.67
C PRO A 127 11.76 29.27 -11.52
N GLU A 128 11.80 30.60 -11.72
CA GLU A 128 13.04 31.39 -11.62
C GLU A 128 13.50 31.48 -10.16
N LYS A 129 12.59 31.74 -9.23
CA LYS A 129 12.87 31.79 -7.80
C LYS A 129 13.20 30.42 -7.23
N VAL A 130 12.55 29.37 -7.71
CA VAL A 130 12.91 27.99 -7.37
C VAL A 130 14.34 27.71 -7.83
N ALA A 131 14.70 28.04 -9.08
CA ALA A 131 16.05 27.88 -9.59
C ALA A 131 17.08 28.71 -8.80
N GLU A 132 16.73 29.93 -8.40
CA GLU A 132 17.52 30.77 -7.51
C GLU A 132 17.79 30.08 -6.19
N ARG A 133 16.76 29.56 -5.52
CA ARG A 133 16.91 28.81 -4.24
C ARG A 133 17.89 27.65 -4.35
N TYR A 134 17.80 26.82 -5.39
CA TYR A 134 18.74 25.71 -5.61
C TYR A 134 20.18 26.18 -5.84
N ARG A 135 20.35 27.23 -6.65
CA ARG A 135 21.66 27.82 -6.95
C ARG A 135 22.32 28.35 -5.67
N GLU A 136 21.58 29.20 -4.94
CA GLU A 136 22.09 29.84 -3.71
C GLU A 136 22.35 28.81 -2.60
N THR A 137 21.45 27.83 -2.42
CA THR A 137 21.69 26.70 -1.49
C THR A 137 22.99 25.95 -1.84
N GLY A 138 23.21 25.67 -3.14
CA GLY A 138 24.43 25.01 -3.59
C GLY A 138 25.71 25.85 -3.35
N ILE A 139 25.59 27.16 -3.48
CA ILE A 139 26.71 28.10 -3.16
C ILE A 139 26.99 28.11 -1.66
N VAL A 140 25.94 28.30 -0.83
CA VAL A 140 26.05 28.29 0.64
C VAL A 140 26.67 26.99 1.14
N ARG A 141 26.22 25.84 0.63
CA ARG A 141 26.72 24.51 1.01
C ARG A 141 28.23 24.38 0.77
N ARG A 142 28.72 24.81 -0.40
CA ARG A 142 30.16 24.81 -0.72
C ARG A 142 30.96 25.77 0.16
N ARG A 143 30.43 26.99 0.38
CA ARG A 143 31.10 28.01 1.23
C ARG A 143 31.19 27.54 2.67
N LEU A 144 30.11 26.96 3.22
CA LEU A 144 30.09 26.43 4.57
C LEU A 144 31.06 25.26 4.74
N ALA A 145 31.11 24.34 3.77
CA ALA A 145 32.04 23.22 3.77
C ALA A 145 33.50 23.72 3.78
N ALA A 146 33.84 24.69 2.92
CA ALA A 146 35.17 25.30 2.89
C ALA A 146 35.51 26.00 4.21
N LEU A 147 34.61 26.84 4.73
CA LEU A 147 34.80 27.57 5.97
C LEU A 147 35.08 26.64 7.17
N ILE A 148 34.33 25.53 7.29
CA ILE A 148 34.51 24.54 8.36
C ILE A 148 35.83 23.77 8.19
N THR A 149 36.28 23.55 6.95
CA THR A 149 37.53 22.87 6.66
C THR A 149 38.73 23.81 7.00
N ASP A 150 38.60 25.09 6.65
CA ASP A 150 39.70 26.07 6.74
C ASP A 150 39.85 26.72 8.14
N CYS A 151 38.76 26.72 8.96
CA CYS A 151 38.78 27.32 10.28
C CYS A 151 38.35 26.34 11.38
N ARG A 152 39.31 25.93 12.19
CA ARG A 152 39.09 24.94 13.27
C ARG A 152 38.10 25.46 14.33
N GLU A 153 38.15 26.74 14.63
CA GLU A 153 37.30 27.39 15.64
C GLU A 153 35.81 27.38 15.17
N VAL A 154 35.57 27.68 13.89
CA VAL A 154 34.22 27.59 13.30
C VAL A 154 33.74 26.14 13.29
N HIS A 155 34.61 25.19 12.94
CA HIS A 155 34.28 23.76 13.01
C HIS A 155 33.89 23.34 14.42
N ALA A 156 34.71 23.71 15.43
CA ALA A 156 34.42 23.40 16.83
C ALA A 156 33.11 24.04 17.30
N HIS A 157 32.84 25.28 16.89
CA HIS A 157 31.58 25.99 17.18
C HIS A 157 30.36 25.27 16.60
N VAL A 158 30.40 24.87 15.32
CA VAL A 158 29.30 24.17 14.67
C VAL A 158 29.04 22.82 15.35
N LEU A 159 30.09 22.05 15.66
CA LEU A 159 29.94 20.77 16.36
C LEU A 159 29.37 20.94 17.78
N ALA A 160 29.80 21.96 18.52
CA ALA A 160 29.27 22.26 19.85
C ALA A 160 27.80 22.67 19.81
N ASN A 161 27.39 23.41 18.76
CA ASN A 161 25.98 23.74 18.53
C ASN A 161 25.18 22.50 18.21
N VAL A 162 25.67 21.64 17.31
CA VAL A 162 25.02 20.36 16.96
C VAL A 162 24.80 19.50 18.22
N GLU A 163 25.83 19.38 19.06
CA GLU A 163 25.73 18.60 20.31
C GLU A 163 24.73 19.24 21.30
N THR A 164 24.68 20.56 21.39
CA THR A 164 23.69 21.27 22.23
C THR A 164 22.25 21.02 21.75
N TYR A 165 22.02 21.01 20.42
CA TYR A 165 20.73 20.71 19.85
C TYR A 165 20.29 19.25 20.12
N ASN A 166 21.22 18.31 20.15
CA ASN A 166 20.98 16.90 20.45
C ASN A 166 20.51 16.63 21.88
N GLY A 167 20.58 17.64 22.76
CA GLY A 167 20.07 17.56 24.12
C GLY A 167 20.83 16.60 25.01
N THR A 168 20.35 16.44 26.23
CA THR A 168 20.95 15.55 27.23
C THR A 168 19.87 14.60 27.75
N LYS A 169 20.09 13.32 27.65
CA LYS A 169 19.16 12.30 28.12
C LYS A 169 18.84 12.49 29.60
N GLY A 170 17.54 12.50 29.91
CA GLY A 170 17.03 12.77 31.26
C GLY A 170 16.74 14.25 31.57
N LEU A 171 17.05 15.18 30.61
CA LEU A 171 16.72 16.60 30.73
C LEU A 171 15.80 17.01 29.57
N SER A 172 14.48 16.86 29.72
CA SER A 172 13.49 17.07 28.67
C SER A 172 13.63 18.44 27.98
N ALA A 173 13.77 19.54 28.73
CA ALA A 173 13.94 20.88 28.20
C ALA A 173 15.20 21.08 27.35
N SER A 174 16.20 20.19 27.43
CA SER A 174 17.40 20.27 26.60
C SER A 174 17.12 19.94 25.12
N PHE A 175 15.99 19.31 24.82
CA PHE A 175 15.56 18.93 23.47
C PHE A 175 14.68 19.98 22.79
N ASP A 176 14.27 21.05 23.48
CA ASP A 176 13.37 22.09 22.93
C ASP A 176 13.89 22.71 21.64
N LYS A 177 15.23 22.86 21.50
CA LYS A 177 15.86 23.42 20.30
C LYS A 177 15.76 22.47 19.11
N LEU A 178 15.97 21.18 19.33
CA LEU A 178 15.84 20.17 18.28
C LEU A 178 14.38 19.99 17.89
N ASP A 179 13.46 20.00 18.87
CA ASP A 179 12.01 19.95 18.60
C ASP A 179 11.55 21.14 17.75
N ALA A 180 11.94 22.36 18.13
CA ALA A 180 11.64 23.57 17.35
C ALA A 180 12.20 23.48 15.92
N LEU A 181 13.45 23.02 15.75
CA LEU A 181 14.09 22.84 14.46
C LEU A 181 13.36 21.79 13.58
N LEU A 182 12.94 20.68 14.17
CA LEU A 182 12.18 19.62 13.47
C LEU A 182 10.77 20.11 13.08
N ASN A 183 10.14 20.92 13.90
CA ASN A 183 8.86 21.53 13.60
C ASN A 183 8.90 22.52 12.43
N GLU A 184 10.05 23.05 12.07
CA GLU A 184 10.26 23.91 10.89
C GLU A 184 10.43 23.12 9.58
N GLN A 185 10.59 21.80 9.61
CA GLN A 185 10.90 21.02 8.41
C GLN A 185 9.68 20.84 7.49
N SER A 186 9.94 20.47 6.24
CA SER A 186 8.91 20.11 5.24
C SER A 186 8.33 18.71 5.46
N TYR A 187 8.66 18.09 6.57
CA TYR A 187 8.13 16.80 6.99
C TYR A 187 7.82 16.82 8.48
N ARG A 188 7.00 15.89 8.91
CA ARG A 188 6.70 15.64 10.31
C ARG A 188 6.99 14.19 10.66
N LEU A 189 7.89 13.98 11.62
CA LEU A 189 8.19 12.66 12.16
C LEU A 189 7.05 12.20 13.07
N ALA A 190 6.61 10.96 12.91
CA ALA A 190 5.54 10.38 13.71
C ALA A 190 5.76 8.88 13.95
N SER A 191 5.13 8.33 14.98
CA SER A 191 5.04 6.88 15.19
C SER A 191 4.40 6.21 13.98
N TRP A 192 4.88 5.03 13.60
CA TRP A 192 4.35 4.25 12.48
C TRP A 192 2.84 3.97 12.58
N ARG A 193 2.30 3.95 13.80
CA ARG A 193 0.86 3.72 14.05
C ARG A 193 -0.04 4.84 13.53
N VAL A 194 0.50 6.05 13.39
CA VAL A 194 -0.24 7.22 12.90
C VAL A 194 -0.55 7.14 11.40
N ALA A 195 0.19 6.31 10.66
CA ALA A 195 0.07 6.19 9.22
C ALA A 195 -1.34 5.84 8.73
N SER A 196 -2.05 4.96 9.43
CA SER A 196 -3.39 4.52 9.04
C SER A 196 -4.44 5.64 9.04
N GLU A 197 -4.20 6.71 9.80
CA GLU A 197 -5.19 7.77 10.03
C GLU A 197 -4.81 9.12 9.42
N GLU A 198 -3.52 9.45 9.36
CA GLU A 198 -3.06 10.80 9.06
C GLU A 198 -2.10 10.91 7.87
N ILE A 199 -1.73 9.81 7.21
CA ILE A 199 -0.81 9.89 6.08
C ILE A 199 -1.37 10.78 4.97
N ASN A 200 -0.55 11.68 4.44
CA ASN A 200 -0.98 12.68 3.46
C ASN A 200 -0.33 12.50 2.08
N TYR A 201 0.15 11.30 1.79
CA TYR A 201 0.57 10.92 0.44
C TYR A 201 0.00 9.55 0.08
N ARG A 202 -0.23 9.30 -1.20
CA ARG A 202 -0.72 8.00 -1.66
C ARG A 202 0.40 6.97 -1.61
N ARG A 203 0.08 5.79 -1.06
CA ARG A 203 0.98 4.65 -0.90
C ARG A 203 0.68 3.54 -1.90
N PHE A 204 1.62 2.63 -2.08
CA PHE A 204 1.35 1.31 -2.62
C PHE A 204 0.66 0.47 -1.54
N PHE A 205 -0.65 0.24 -1.67
CA PHE A 205 -1.51 -0.34 -0.63
C PHE A 205 -1.38 0.41 0.71
N ASP A 206 -0.84 -0.23 1.74
CA ASP A 206 -0.57 0.33 3.07
C ASP A 206 0.94 0.37 3.42
N VAL A 207 1.81 0.25 2.42
CA VAL A 207 3.26 0.28 2.58
C VAL A 207 3.76 1.72 2.61
N ASN A 208 4.15 2.22 3.79
CA ASN A 208 4.54 3.62 3.99
C ASN A 208 5.79 4.04 3.20
N GLU A 209 6.68 3.09 2.92
CA GLU A 209 7.95 3.34 2.20
C GLU A 209 7.80 3.38 0.68
N LEU A 210 6.59 3.16 0.16
CA LEU A 210 6.31 3.16 -1.27
C LEU A 210 5.33 4.29 -1.64
N ALA A 211 5.86 5.50 -1.82
CA ALA A 211 5.09 6.65 -2.25
C ALA A 211 4.71 6.56 -3.73
N ALA A 212 3.46 6.85 -4.05
CA ALA A 212 2.95 6.80 -5.41
C ALA A 212 3.54 7.92 -6.28
N ILE A 213 3.93 7.56 -7.49
CA ILE A 213 4.42 8.49 -8.52
C ILE A 213 3.24 8.88 -9.42
N ARG A 214 3.20 10.15 -9.82
CA ARG A 214 2.18 10.72 -10.71
C ARG A 214 2.61 10.59 -12.16
N THR A 215 2.53 9.38 -12.70
CA THR A 215 2.92 9.11 -14.10
C THR A 215 1.96 9.71 -15.13
N GLU A 216 0.84 10.28 -14.71
CA GLU A 216 -0.05 11.10 -15.52
C GLU A 216 0.57 12.45 -15.91
N GLU A 217 1.59 12.92 -15.18
CA GLU A 217 2.37 14.09 -15.53
C GLU A 217 3.47 13.70 -16.54
N GLU A 218 3.45 14.31 -17.73
CA GLU A 218 4.35 13.95 -18.84
C GLU A 218 5.84 14.00 -18.49
N CYS A 219 6.26 15.02 -17.73
CA CYS A 219 7.65 15.14 -17.28
C CYS A 219 8.05 14.00 -16.32
N VAL A 220 7.13 13.56 -15.45
CA VAL A 220 7.35 12.47 -14.51
C VAL A 220 7.37 11.13 -15.27
N PHE A 221 6.46 10.92 -16.21
CA PHE A 221 6.46 9.75 -17.08
C PHE A 221 7.78 9.60 -17.81
N THR A 222 8.21 10.64 -18.52
CA THR A 222 9.45 10.64 -19.32
C THR A 222 10.69 10.35 -18.43
N GLU A 223 10.84 11.04 -17.31
CA GLU A 223 12.03 10.87 -16.46
C GLU A 223 12.05 9.52 -15.75
N SER A 224 10.90 9.04 -15.27
CA SER A 224 10.80 7.73 -14.59
C SER A 224 11.03 6.55 -15.54
N HIS A 225 10.72 6.71 -16.82
CA HIS A 225 10.88 5.66 -17.84
C HIS A 225 12.19 5.74 -18.62
N ARG A 226 13.03 6.76 -18.40
CA ARG A 226 14.26 6.97 -19.16
C ARG A 226 15.18 5.74 -19.23
N LEU A 227 15.34 5.01 -18.11
CA LEU A 227 16.12 3.77 -18.11
C LEU A 227 15.41 2.65 -18.89
N ILE A 228 14.12 2.49 -18.70
CA ILE A 228 13.30 1.47 -19.38
C ILE A 228 13.36 1.68 -20.89
N PHE A 229 13.15 2.92 -21.34
CA PHE A 229 13.22 3.30 -22.74
C PHE A 229 14.59 3.00 -23.36
N ARG A 230 15.68 3.31 -22.64
CA ARG A 230 17.03 2.96 -23.09
C ARG A 230 17.24 1.43 -23.23
N ILE A 231 16.75 0.64 -22.29
CA ILE A 231 16.84 -0.82 -22.33
C ILE A 231 16.07 -1.40 -23.52
N LEU A 232 14.90 -0.86 -23.83
CA LEU A 232 14.09 -1.25 -24.97
C LEU A 232 14.74 -0.86 -26.29
N THR A 233 15.23 0.38 -26.44
CA THR A 233 15.92 0.82 -27.67
C THR A 233 17.22 0.07 -27.94
N GLN A 234 17.90 -0.42 -26.91
CA GLN A 234 19.10 -1.26 -27.05
C GLN A 234 18.76 -2.73 -27.34
N GLY A 235 17.49 -3.11 -27.39
CA GLY A 235 17.06 -4.48 -27.60
C GLY A 235 17.39 -5.44 -26.45
N ILE A 236 17.75 -4.92 -25.28
CA ILE A 236 18.02 -5.74 -24.06
C ILE A 236 16.74 -6.35 -23.53
N ALA A 237 15.62 -5.60 -23.64
CA ALA A 237 14.28 -6.11 -23.37
C ALA A 237 13.40 -5.93 -24.62
N THR A 238 12.45 -6.84 -24.82
CA THR A 238 11.54 -6.87 -25.98
C THR A 238 10.07 -6.65 -25.58
N GLY A 239 9.80 -6.49 -24.29
CA GLY A 239 8.47 -6.26 -23.76
C GLY A 239 8.50 -5.85 -22.29
N LEU A 240 7.35 -5.49 -21.76
CA LEU A 240 7.18 -5.04 -20.37
C LEU A 240 6.08 -5.84 -19.67
N ARG A 241 6.28 -6.11 -18.40
CA ARG A 241 5.24 -6.45 -17.44
C ARG A 241 5.00 -5.24 -16.55
N ILE A 242 3.81 -4.66 -16.63
CA ILE A 242 3.41 -3.53 -15.80
C ILE A 242 2.69 -4.06 -14.56
N ASP A 243 3.31 -3.83 -13.42
CA ASP A 243 2.79 -4.22 -12.12
C ASP A 243 1.75 -3.22 -11.63
N HIS A 244 0.74 -3.71 -10.92
CA HIS A 244 -0.28 -2.90 -10.24
C HIS A 244 -0.88 -1.77 -11.11
N VAL A 245 -1.26 -2.10 -12.33
CA VAL A 245 -1.84 -1.12 -13.28
C VAL A 245 -3.07 -0.41 -12.70
N ASP A 246 -3.82 -1.07 -11.79
CA ASP A 246 -4.98 -0.49 -11.10
C ASP A 246 -4.62 0.64 -10.13
N GLY A 247 -3.36 0.78 -9.75
CA GLY A 247 -2.88 1.90 -8.92
C GLY A 247 -2.65 3.21 -9.68
N LEU A 248 -2.61 3.18 -11.00
CA LEU A 248 -2.39 4.36 -11.83
C LEU A 248 -3.59 5.33 -11.79
N TYR A 249 -3.34 6.60 -12.07
CA TYR A 249 -4.38 7.63 -12.22
C TYR A 249 -5.34 7.25 -13.36
N ASP A 250 -4.80 7.07 -14.57
CA ASP A 250 -5.49 6.59 -15.77
C ASP A 250 -4.66 5.48 -16.43
N PRO A 251 -5.02 4.20 -16.20
CA PRO A 251 -4.31 3.07 -16.78
C PRO A 251 -4.30 3.06 -18.32
N GLU A 252 -5.42 3.43 -18.96
CA GLU A 252 -5.55 3.41 -20.40
C GLU A 252 -4.64 4.46 -21.05
N HIS A 253 -4.66 5.68 -20.53
CA HIS A 253 -3.79 6.76 -20.99
C HIS A 253 -2.30 6.40 -20.83
N TYR A 254 -1.92 5.84 -19.68
CA TYR A 254 -0.56 5.37 -19.43
C TYR A 254 -0.10 4.34 -20.47
N LEU A 255 -0.93 3.35 -20.78
CA LEU A 255 -0.63 2.31 -21.76
C LEU A 255 -0.54 2.88 -23.20
N GLN A 256 -1.41 3.85 -23.52
CA GLN A 256 -1.35 4.59 -24.80
C GLN A 256 -0.06 5.39 -24.92
N GLN A 257 0.39 6.07 -23.87
CA GLN A 257 1.67 6.80 -23.86
C GLN A 257 2.85 5.84 -24.09
N LEU A 258 2.87 4.66 -23.46
CA LEU A 258 3.91 3.64 -23.71
C LEU A 258 3.94 3.19 -25.17
N GLN A 259 2.79 2.93 -25.77
CA GLN A 259 2.71 2.51 -27.18
C GLN A 259 3.06 3.65 -28.13
N ALA A 260 2.65 4.87 -27.85
CA ALA A 260 3.00 6.04 -28.66
C ALA A 260 4.52 6.27 -28.68
N TRP A 261 5.16 6.17 -27.51
CA TRP A 261 6.61 6.22 -27.40
C TRP A 261 7.26 5.09 -28.22
N ALA A 262 6.80 3.87 -28.05
CA ALA A 262 7.35 2.70 -28.74
C ALA A 262 7.19 2.81 -30.26
N ALA A 263 6.07 3.33 -30.74
CA ALA A 263 5.83 3.53 -32.17
C ALA A 263 6.77 4.58 -32.78
N ALA A 264 7.22 5.55 -31.98
CA ALA A 264 8.15 6.60 -32.43
C ALA A 264 9.62 6.14 -32.42
N GLU A 265 10.03 5.35 -31.41
CA GLU A 265 11.44 5.10 -31.10
C GLU A 265 11.91 3.66 -31.39
N LEU A 266 11.00 2.69 -31.49
CA LEU A 266 11.39 1.30 -31.73
C LEU A 266 11.23 0.93 -33.22
N PRO A 267 12.12 0.03 -33.74
CA PRO A 267 11.97 -0.52 -35.10
C PRO A 267 10.62 -1.25 -35.24
N ARG A 268 9.90 -0.99 -36.31
CA ARG A 268 8.67 -1.74 -36.64
C ARG A 268 9.02 -3.14 -37.13
N GLU A 269 8.92 -4.13 -36.27
CA GLU A 269 9.13 -5.54 -36.64
C GLU A 269 7.83 -6.23 -37.14
N ARG A 270 6.69 -5.59 -37.03
CA ARG A 270 5.37 -6.20 -37.37
C ARG A 270 4.59 -5.29 -38.31
N GLU A 271 4.07 -5.90 -39.38
CA GLU A 271 3.07 -5.27 -40.25
C GLU A 271 1.67 -5.45 -39.64
N GLY A 272 0.86 -4.39 -39.63
CA GLY A 272 -0.54 -4.39 -39.20
C GLY A 272 -0.82 -3.55 -37.95
N ASP A 273 -2.05 -3.67 -37.42
CA ASP A 273 -2.57 -2.93 -36.24
C ASP A 273 -2.08 -3.46 -34.87
N ALA A 274 -1.05 -4.31 -34.86
CA ALA A 274 -0.52 -4.84 -33.61
C ALA A 274 0.20 -3.74 -32.80
N PRO A 275 0.09 -3.74 -31.45
CA PRO A 275 0.82 -2.82 -30.59
C PRO A 275 2.33 -2.87 -30.86
N SER A 276 2.97 -1.70 -30.88
CA SER A 276 4.41 -1.57 -31.18
C SER A 276 5.30 -2.20 -30.11
N LEU A 277 4.83 -2.25 -28.87
CA LEU A 277 5.51 -2.85 -27.74
C LEU A 277 4.67 -3.99 -27.14
N PHE A 278 5.29 -5.14 -26.86
CA PHE A 278 4.65 -6.21 -26.13
C PHE A 278 4.51 -5.83 -24.65
N VAL A 279 3.28 -5.65 -24.18
CA VAL A 279 2.97 -5.26 -22.79
C VAL A 279 2.02 -6.26 -22.18
N LEU A 280 2.39 -6.80 -21.03
CA LEU A 280 1.49 -7.54 -20.14
C LEU A 280 1.18 -6.70 -18.91
N VAL A 281 -0.06 -6.77 -18.44
CA VAL A 281 -0.49 -6.05 -17.24
C VAL A 281 -0.78 -7.01 -16.09
N GLU A 282 -0.28 -6.68 -14.91
CA GLU A 282 -0.75 -7.29 -13.68
C GLU A 282 -2.08 -6.62 -13.33
N LYS A 283 -3.16 -7.30 -13.71
CA LYS A 283 -4.54 -6.95 -13.45
C LYS A 283 -5.29 -8.17 -12.97
N ILE A 284 -5.79 -8.07 -11.77
CA ILE A 284 -6.62 -9.13 -11.18
C ILE A 284 -8.07 -8.92 -11.63
N LEU A 285 -8.58 -9.86 -12.41
CA LEU A 285 -9.94 -9.84 -12.91
C LEU A 285 -10.88 -10.50 -11.88
N GLY A 286 -11.96 -9.80 -11.53
CA GLY A 286 -13.03 -10.34 -10.72
C GLY A 286 -13.92 -11.34 -11.48
N GLU A 287 -14.88 -11.97 -10.79
CA GLU A 287 -15.83 -12.89 -11.41
C GLU A 287 -16.61 -12.20 -12.56
N GLY A 288 -16.48 -12.73 -13.77
CA GLY A 288 -17.13 -12.17 -14.98
C GLY A 288 -16.53 -10.86 -15.50
N GLU A 289 -15.49 -10.34 -14.86
CA GLU A 289 -14.78 -9.15 -15.34
C GLU A 289 -13.90 -9.50 -16.55
N GLN A 290 -13.92 -8.64 -17.57
CA GLN A 290 -13.06 -8.75 -18.74
C GLN A 290 -12.07 -7.60 -18.78
N LEU A 291 -10.85 -7.87 -19.27
CA LEU A 291 -9.87 -6.82 -19.54
C LEU A 291 -10.42 -5.84 -20.59
N PRO A 292 -10.28 -4.52 -20.44
CA PRO A 292 -10.76 -3.57 -21.41
C PRO A 292 -10.14 -3.78 -22.80
N ARG A 293 -10.98 -3.96 -23.82
CA ARG A 293 -10.50 -4.17 -25.21
C ARG A 293 -9.79 -2.95 -25.81
N SER A 294 -10.03 -1.77 -25.23
CA SER A 294 -9.34 -0.53 -25.63
C SER A 294 -7.91 -0.43 -25.11
N TRP A 295 -7.52 -1.28 -24.18
CA TRP A 295 -6.14 -1.26 -23.68
C TRP A 295 -5.19 -1.86 -24.70
N PRO A 296 -4.15 -1.12 -25.14
CA PRO A 296 -3.19 -1.59 -26.13
C PRO A 296 -2.12 -2.49 -25.51
N VAL A 297 -2.54 -3.66 -25.03
CA VAL A 297 -1.72 -4.67 -24.33
C VAL A 297 -1.87 -6.05 -24.96
N ALA A 298 -0.94 -6.95 -24.67
CA ALA A 298 -1.00 -8.35 -25.10
C ALA A 298 -1.93 -9.21 -24.24
N GLY A 299 -2.19 -8.79 -23.00
CA GLY A 299 -3.06 -9.46 -22.04
C GLY A 299 -2.62 -9.29 -20.60
N THR A 300 -3.10 -10.19 -19.72
CA THR A 300 -2.78 -10.22 -18.30
C THR A 300 -1.60 -11.12 -17.97
N THR A 301 -1.11 -11.06 -16.72
CA THR A 301 -0.09 -11.95 -16.16
C THR A 301 -0.61 -13.35 -15.80
N GLY A 302 -1.90 -13.65 -16.05
CA GLY A 302 -2.44 -15.01 -16.06
C GLY A 302 -3.06 -15.51 -14.75
N TYR A 303 -3.43 -14.66 -13.81
CA TYR A 303 -4.19 -15.08 -12.61
C TYR A 303 -5.58 -15.61 -12.96
N ASP A 304 -6.22 -15.09 -14.01
CA ASP A 304 -7.43 -15.59 -14.60
C ASP A 304 -7.29 -17.06 -15.04
N PHE A 305 -6.22 -17.38 -15.77
CA PHE A 305 -5.93 -18.75 -16.20
C PHE A 305 -5.63 -19.67 -15.02
N LEU A 306 -4.84 -19.19 -14.04
CA LEU A 306 -4.50 -19.94 -12.83
C LEU A 306 -5.77 -20.43 -12.11
N ASN A 307 -6.75 -19.55 -11.90
CA ASN A 307 -7.97 -19.89 -11.20
C ASN A 307 -8.88 -20.82 -12.03
N LEU A 308 -8.92 -20.65 -13.35
CA LEU A 308 -9.61 -21.55 -14.25
C LEU A 308 -9.06 -22.98 -14.15
N VAL A 309 -7.74 -23.14 -14.25
CA VAL A 309 -7.06 -24.45 -14.13
C VAL A 309 -7.28 -25.04 -12.74
N ASN A 310 -7.11 -24.24 -11.68
CA ASN A 310 -7.30 -24.71 -10.31
C ASN A 310 -8.73 -25.21 -10.08
N GLY A 311 -9.74 -24.48 -10.58
CA GLY A 311 -11.15 -24.85 -10.45
C GLY A 311 -11.54 -26.14 -11.18
N LEU A 312 -10.86 -26.47 -12.28
CA LEU A 312 -11.08 -27.69 -13.05
C LEU A 312 -10.82 -28.97 -12.23
N PHE A 313 -9.89 -28.90 -11.28
CA PHE A 313 -9.52 -30.03 -10.41
C PHE A 313 -10.27 -30.06 -9.08
N VAL A 314 -11.29 -29.22 -8.89
CA VAL A 314 -12.16 -29.22 -7.72
C VAL A 314 -13.50 -29.86 -8.06
N ARG A 315 -13.88 -30.90 -7.33
CA ARG A 315 -15.12 -31.62 -7.53
C ARG A 315 -16.33 -30.78 -7.10
N ALA A 316 -16.95 -30.10 -8.07
CA ALA A 316 -17.98 -29.07 -7.85
C ALA A 316 -19.25 -29.60 -7.17
N ASP A 317 -19.71 -30.85 -7.47
CA ASP A 317 -20.87 -31.46 -6.86
C ASP A 317 -20.75 -31.69 -5.34
N GLN A 318 -19.59 -31.56 -4.77
CA GLN A 318 -19.32 -31.68 -3.33
C GLN A 318 -19.42 -30.36 -2.55
N GLU A 319 -19.77 -29.24 -3.20
CA GLU A 319 -19.79 -27.91 -2.55
C GLU A 319 -20.59 -27.91 -1.25
N GLN A 320 -21.86 -28.32 -1.31
CA GLN A 320 -22.77 -28.33 -0.14
C GLN A 320 -22.27 -29.25 0.98
N ALA A 321 -21.69 -30.38 0.59
CA ALA A 321 -21.17 -31.36 1.55
C ALA A 321 -19.89 -30.83 2.26
N MET A 322 -19.01 -30.15 1.51
CA MET A 322 -17.83 -29.48 2.08
C MET A 322 -18.20 -28.29 2.96
N GLU A 323 -19.22 -27.51 2.58
CA GLU A 323 -19.74 -26.42 3.41
C GLU A 323 -20.31 -26.96 4.72
N ALA A 324 -21.10 -28.03 4.68
CA ALA A 324 -21.66 -28.67 5.88
C ALA A 324 -20.58 -29.25 6.79
N LEU A 325 -19.52 -29.84 6.20
CA LEU A 325 -18.39 -30.37 6.92
C LEU A 325 -17.61 -29.25 7.62
N TYR A 326 -17.28 -28.19 6.90
CA TYR A 326 -16.58 -27.02 7.42
C TYR A 326 -17.37 -26.38 8.57
N THR A 327 -18.64 -26.03 8.33
CA THR A 327 -19.56 -25.45 9.34
C THR A 327 -19.62 -26.30 10.61
N ARG A 328 -19.76 -27.64 10.47
CA ARG A 328 -19.79 -28.56 11.60
C ARG A 328 -18.47 -28.58 12.37
N PHE A 329 -17.35 -28.53 11.67
CA PHE A 329 -16.02 -28.57 12.29
C PHE A 329 -15.72 -27.31 13.09
N ILE A 330 -15.99 -26.14 12.53
CA ILE A 330 -15.73 -24.84 13.20
C ILE A 330 -16.82 -24.46 14.21
N GLY A 331 -18.01 -25.05 14.12
CA GLY A 331 -19.15 -24.80 15.02
C GLY A 331 -20.03 -23.59 14.63
N GLU A 332 -19.76 -22.94 13.51
CA GLU A 332 -20.52 -21.79 13.05
C GLU A 332 -20.61 -21.75 11.51
N ARG A 333 -21.62 -21.04 10.98
CA ARG A 333 -21.74 -20.77 9.55
C ARG A 333 -21.12 -19.40 9.24
N ARG A 334 -20.22 -19.37 8.26
CA ARG A 334 -19.56 -18.13 7.78
C ARG A 334 -19.88 -17.88 6.30
N PRO A 335 -20.94 -17.14 5.95
CA PRO A 335 -21.22 -16.81 4.57
C PRO A 335 -20.08 -15.98 3.97
N TYR A 336 -19.44 -16.47 2.91
CA TYR A 336 -18.25 -15.85 2.34
C TYR A 336 -18.46 -14.38 1.91
N ARG A 337 -19.59 -14.08 1.24
CA ARG A 337 -19.89 -12.71 0.79
C ARG A 337 -20.08 -11.71 1.94
N ASP A 338 -20.59 -12.15 3.08
CA ASP A 338 -20.70 -11.30 4.27
C ASP A 338 -19.33 -11.11 4.93
N LEU A 339 -18.52 -12.15 4.95
CA LEU A 339 -17.13 -12.06 5.43
C LEU A 339 -16.31 -11.07 4.60
N VAL A 340 -16.38 -11.14 3.26
CA VAL A 340 -15.73 -10.19 2.35
C VAL A 340 -16.14 -8.75 2.66
N TYR A 341 -17.45 -8.50 2.80
CA TYR A 341 -17.97 -7.18 3.16
C TYR A 341 -17.40 -6.68 4.51
N GLN A 342 -17.40 -7.51 5.54
CA GLN A 342 -16.85 -7.14 6.85
C GLN A 342 -15.33 -6.94 6.80
N SER A 343 -14.61 -7.77 6.06
CA SER A 343 -13.15 -7.66 5.90
C SER A 343 -12.77 -6.36 5.20
N LYS A 344 -13.46 -5.96 4.14
CA LYS A 344 -13.25 -4.67 3.47
C LYS A 344 -13.50 -3.49 4.43
N LYS A 345 -14.56 -3.55 5.24
CA LYS A 345 -14.84 -2.54 6.28
C LYS A 345 -13.77 -2.48 7.35
N LEU A 346 -13.25 -3.64 7.76
CA LEU A 346 -12.15 -3.72 8.70
C LEU A 346 -10.89 -3.00 8.17
N ILE A 347 -10.51 -3.27 6.92
CA ILE A 347 -9.35 -2.63 6.28
C ILE A 347 -9.53 -1.11 6.18
N MET A 348 -10.69 -0.63 5.75
CA MET A 348 -10.98 0.81 5.70
C MET A 348 -10.93 1.48 7.07
N ARG A 349 -11.13 0.74 8.17
CA ARG A 349 -11.02 1.26 9.53
C ARG A 349 -9.61 1.16 10.09
N ALA A 350 -8.90 0.05 9.83
CA ALA A 350 -7.65 -0.27 10.50
C ALA A 350 -6.39 0.19 9.76
N SER A 351 -6.40 0.23 8.42
CA SER A 351 -5.21 0.48 7.61
C SER A 351 -5.36 1.63 6.61
N MET A 352 -6.60 1.97 6.22
CA MET A 352 -6.92 2.94 5.15
C MET A 352 -7.93 4.00 5.59
N SER A 353 -7.89 4.37 6.85
CA SER A 353 -8.79 5.37 7.42
C SER A 353 -8.51 6.76 6.84
N SER A 354 -7.25 7.11 6.59
CA SER A 354 -6.85 8.38 5.99
C SER A 354 -7.44 8.56 4.59
N GLU A 355 -7.33 7.54 3.73
CA GLU A 355 -7.85 7.56 2.37
C GLU A 355 -9.39 7.72 2.36
N LEU A 356 -10.08 7.01 3.27
CA LEU A 356 -11.53 7.13 3.43
C LEU A 356 -11.93 8.53 3.94
N ASN A 357 -11.19 9.09 4.89
CA ASN A 357 -11.44 10.42 5.42
C ASN A 357 -11.28 11.49 4.34
N VAL A 358 -10.24 11.38 3.50
CA VAL A 358 -10.04 12.29 2.36
C VAL A 358 -11.25 12.24 1.41
N LEU A 359 -11.74 11.04 1.05
CA LEU A 359 -12.94 10.89 0.22
C LEU A 359 -14.17 11.50 0.88
N GLY A 360 -14.40 11.26 2.18
CA GLY A 360 -15.51 11.83 2.93
C GLY A 360 -15.50 13.35 2.94
N HIS A 361 -14.34 13.96 3.17
CA HIS A 361 -14.18 15.43 3.16
C HIS A 361 -14.30 16.02 1.76
N GLN A 362 -13.83 15.33 0.71
CA GLN A 362 -14.09 15.76 -0.67
C GLN A 362 -15.59 15.76 -0.96
N LEU A 363 -16.31 14.70 -0.61
CA LEU A 363 -17.77 14.64 -0.76
C LEU A 363 -18.47 15.76 0.00
N ASN A 364 -18.06 16.03 1.24
CA ASN A 364 -18.64 17.11 2.04
C ASN A 364 -18.44 18.47 1.38
N ARG A 365 -17.24 18.77 0.86
CA ARG A 365 -16.99 20.02 0.13
C ARG A 365 -17.81 20.11 -1.15
N LEU A 366 -18.04 19.00 -1.84
CA LEU A 366 -18.85 18.95 -3.06
C LEU A 366 -20.34 19.11 -2.74
N SER A 367 -20.86 18.46 -1.69
CA SER A 367 -22.26 18.59 -1.29
C SER A 367 -22.64 20.00 -0.84
N GLU A 368 -21.74 20.73 -0.19
CA GLU A 368 -21.96 22.12 0.24
C GLU A 368 -22.16 23.10 -0.93
N ARG A 369 -21.71 22.76 -2.15
CA ARG A 369 -21.89 23.61 -3.35
C ARG A 369 -23.28 23.49 -3.96
N ASP A 370 -24.03 22.44 -3.62
CA ASP A 370 -25.37 22.22 -4.15
C ASP A 370 -26.42 22.33 -3.04
N ARG A 371 -27.36 23.25 -3.21
CA ARG A 371 -28.48 23.49 -2.27
C ARG A 371 -29.32 22.24 -1.99
N HIS A 372 -29.31 21.21 -2.86
CA HIS A 372 -30.07 19.98 -2.67
C HIS A 372 -29.34 18.98 -1.77
N TYR A 373 -28.00 19.14 -1.61
CA TYR A 373 -27.14 18.18 -0.90
C TYR A 373 -26.40 18.79 0.29
N ARG A 374 -26.46 20.11 0.50
CA ARG A 374 -25.73 20.82 1.57
C ARG A 374 -26.09 20.37 2.99
N ASP A 375 -27.22 19.71 3.17
CA ASP A 375 -27.66 19.19 4.46
C ASP A 375 -27.11 17.77 4.73
N PHE A 376 -26.32 17.19 3.81
CA PHE A 376 -25.63 15.93 4.06
C PHE A 376 -24.44 16.17 4.97
N THR A 377 -24.34 15.39 6.05
CA THR A 377 -23.26 15.56 7.02
C THR A 377 -22.02 14.79 6.57
N LEU A 378 -20.83 15.26 6.98
CA LEU A 378 -19.57 14.56 6.75
C LEU A 378 -19.63 13.08 7.17
N ASN A 379 -20.22 12.80 8.34
CA ASN A 379 -20.32 11.42 8.84
C ASN A 379 -21.21 10.55 7.95
N SER A 380 -22.34 11.06 7.48
CA SER A 380 -23.24 10.30 6.59
C SER A 380 -22.63 10.06 5.21
N LEU A 381 -21.90 11.04 4.66
CA LEU A 381 -21.16 10.93 3.40
C LEU A 381 -20.00 9.94 3.50
N THR A 382 -19.19 10.03 4.58
CA THR A 382 -18.11 9.07 4.82
C THR A 382 -18.64 7.66 5.04
N HIS A 383 -19.78 7.52 5.72
CA HIS A 383 -20.43 6.22 5.86
C HIS A 383 -20.87 5.68 4.51
N ALA A 384 -21.55 6.48 3.69
CA ALA A 384 -22.07 6.04 2.39
C ALA A 384 -20.93 5.59 1.45
N VAL A 385 -19.84 6.35 1.34
CA VAL A 385 -18.70 5.96 0.49
C VAL A 385 -18.03 4.68 1.00
N ARG A 386 -17.87 4.53 2.32
CA ARG A 386 -17.37 3.27 2.92
C ARG A 386 -18.23 2.07 2.56
N GLU A 387 -19.54 2.19 2.64
CA GLU A 387 -20.48 1.13 2.31
C GLU A 387 -20.46 0.78 0.82
N ILE A 388 -20.35 1.78 -0.06
CA ILE A 388 -20.23 1.57 -1.51
C ILE A 388 -18.93 0.82 -1.83
N ILE A 389 -17.79 1.25 -1.26
CA ILE A 389 -16.50 0.56 -1.45
C ILE A 389 -16.56 -0.89 -0.91
N ALA A 390 -17.15 -1.12 0.26
CA ALA A 390 -17.32 -2.47 0.81
C ALA A 390 -18.15 -3.38 -0.09
N CYS A 391 -19.15 -2.82 -0.80
CA CYS A 391 -20.01 -3.53 -1.74
C CYS A 391 -19.49 -3.55 -3.18
N PHE A 392 -18.34 -2.94 -3.48
CA PHE A 392 -17.80 -2.84 -4.83
C PHE A 392 -17.41 -4.24 -5.36
N PRO A 393 -17.89 -4.66 -6.56
CA PRO A 393 -17.76 -6.06 -6.98
C PRO A 393 -16.41 -6.44 -7.59
N VAL A 394 -15.65 -5.47 -8.10
CA VAL A 394 -14.35 -5.63 -8.76
C VAL A 394 -13.30 -4.77 -8.07
N TYR A 395 -12.02 -4.91 -8.43
CA TYR A 395 -10.94 -4.10 -7.85
C TYR A 395 -11.12 -2.62 -8.14
N ARG A 396 -11.46 -2.26 -9.38
CA ARG A 396 -11.56 -0.87 -9.81
C ARG A 396 -12.50 -0.73 -11.02
N SER A 397 -13.14 0.43 -11.17
CA SER A 397 -13.70 0.95 -12.42
C SER A 397 -12.68 1.86 -13.13
N TYR A 398 -12.92 2.13 -14.41
CA TYR A 398 -12.00 2.91 -15.26
C TYR A 398 -12.73 4.10 -15.88
N LEU A 399 -13.31 4.93 -15.01
CA LEU A 399 -13.94 6.18 -15.41
C LEU A 399 -12.85 7.20 -15.72
N THR A 400 -12.92 7.80 -16.88
CA THR A 400 -11.97 8.83 -17.35
C THR A 400 -12.71 10.09 -17.79
N THR A 401 -11.96 11.17 -17.98
CA THR A 401 -12.48 12.47 -18.42
C THR A 401 -12.72 12.57 -19.89
N ASP A 402 -12.02 11.76 -20.66
CA ASP A 402 -11.94 11.88 -22.12
C ASP A 402 -13.12 11.21 -22.82
N ARG A 403 -13.95 10.49 -22.05
CA ARG A 403 -15.17 9.88 -22.55
C ARG A 403 -16.39 10.70 -22.18
N GLU A 404 -17.27 10.92 -23.13
CA GLU A 404 -18.54 11.61 -22.90
C GLU A 404 -19.49 10.80 -21.98
N ALA A 405 -19.36 9.47 -21.96
CA ALA A 405 -20.13 8.60 -21.09
C ALA A 405 -19.28 7.47 -20.51
N PRO A 406 -19.57 7.02 -19.27
CA PRO A 406 -18.98 5.82 -18.69
C PRO A 406 -19.21 4.58 -19.58
N LEU A 407 -18.25 3.62 -19.55
CA LEU A 407 -18.51 2.31 -20.15
C LEU A 407 -19.67 1.59 -19.44
N ASP A 408 -20.51 0.89 -20.19
CA ASP A 408 -21.67 0.18 -19.65
C ASP A 408 -21.32 -0.74 -18.46
N ARG A 409 -20.17 -1.42 -18.54
CA ARG A 409 -19.69 -2.29 -17.47
C ARG A 409 -19.36 -1.51 -16.18
N ASP A 410 -18.68 -0.37 -16.29
CA ASP A 410 -18.27 0.44 -15.13
C ASP A 410 -19.50 1.08 -14.48
N GLN A 411 -20.45 1.53 -15.30
CA GLN A 411 -21.76 1.98 -14.83
C GLN A 411 -22.48 0.86 -14.09
N ALA A 412 -22.49 -0.36 -14.61
CA ALA A 412 -23.14 -1.50 -13.98
C ALA A 412 -22.52 -1.84 -12.61
N TYR A 413 -21.18 -1.80 -12.48
CA TYR A 413 -20.51 -2.05 -11.22
C TYR A 413 -20.86 -1.00 -10.14
N ILE A 414 -20.90 0.29 -10.51
CA ILE A 414 -21.27 1.38 -9.60
C ILE A 414 -22.72 1.24 -9.16
N VAL A 415 -23.65 1.04 -10.10
CA VAL A 415 -25.09 0.86 -9.80
C VAL A 415 -25.31 -0.34 -8.88
N LEU A 416 -24.62 -1.46 -9.15
CA LEU A 416 -24.70 -2.67 -8.33
C LEU A 416 -24.17 -2.43 -6.91
N ALA A 417 -23.00 -1.78 -6.79
CA ALA A 417 -22.39 -1.46 -5.49
C ALA A 417 -23.30 -0.57 -4.64
N VAL A 418 -23.86 0.49 -5.25
CA VAL A 418 -24.80 1.42 -4.58
C VAL A 418 -26.09 0.70 -4.16
N ALA A 419 -26.68 -0.13 -5.03
CA ALA A 419 -27.87 -0.90 -4.69
C ALA A 419 -27.64 -1.88 -3.53
N ARG A 420 -26.47 -2.54 -3.50
CA ARG A 420 -26.08 -3.42 -2.39
C ARG A 420 -25.86 -2.64 -1.09
N ALA A 421 -25.18 -1.47 -1.17
CA ALA A 421 -24.92 -0.61 -0.03
C ALA A 421 -26.23 -0.10 0.61
N LYS A 422 -27.18 0.39 -0.21
CA LYS A 422 -28.52 0.81 0.25
C LYS A 422 -29.25 -0.32 0.99
N ARG A 423 -29.30 -1.52 0.42
CA ARG A 423 -29.98 -2.67 1.05
C ARG A 423 -29.37 -3.07 2.39
N ARG A 424 -28.05 -2.89 2.56
CA ARG A 424 -27.37 -3.19 3.83
C ARG A 424 -27.54 -2.09 4.89
N ASN A 425 -27.95 -0.89 4.48
CA ASN A 425 -28.04 0.29 5.35
C ASN A 425 -29.42 0.99 5.25
N PRO A 426 -30.51 0.31 5.62
CA PRO A 426 -31.87 0.83 5.46
C PRO A 426 -32.17 2.06 6.36
N THR A 427 -31.33 2.31 7.36
CA THR A 427 -31.46 3.44 8.29
C THR A 427 -30.79 4.72 7.78
N LEU A 428 -29.95 4.63 6.74
CA LEU A 428 -29.30 5.79 6.14
C LEU A 428 -30.16 6.34 4.99
N ASN A 429 -30.21 7.68 4.87
CA ASN A 429 -30.94 8.31 3.77
C ASN A 429 -30.43 7.84 2.41
N GLY A 430 -31.30 7.22 1.61
CA GLY A 430 -30.98 6.69 0.29
C GLY A 430 -30.46 7.73 -0.71
N GLN A 431 -30.86 9.00 -0.56
CA GLN A 431 -30.41 10.11 -1.42
C GLN A 431 -28.91 10.36 -1.32
N ILE A 432 -28.28 10.08 -0.16
CA ILE A 432 -26.82 10.21 0.01
C ILE A 432 -26.09 9.23 -0.92
N PHE A 433 -26.57 8.01 -1.01
CA PHE A 433 -26.03 7.00 -1.94
C PHE A 433 -26.27 7.38 -3.40
N ASP A 434 -27.43 7.99 -3.71
CA ASP A 434 -27.73 8.47 -5.07
C ASP A 434 -26.80 9.60 -5.46
N PHE A 435 -26.55 10.57 -4.56
CA PHE A 435 -25.58 11.64 -4.77
C PHE A 435 -24.18 11.09 -5.12
N VAL A 436 -23.67 10.14 -4.34
CA VAL A 436 -22.36 9.52 -4.62
C VAL A 436 -22.37 8.78 -5.96
N ARG A 437 -23.46 8.04 -6.29
CA ARG A 437 -23.61 7.37 -7.60
C ARG A 437 -23.56 8.37 -8.74
N ASP A 438 -24.34 9.45 -8.65
CA ASP A 438 -24.48 10.43 -9.71
C ASP A 438 -23.20 11.25 -9.90
N LEU A 439 -22.47 11.53 -8.82
CA LEU A 439 -21.14 12.09 -8.86
C LEU A 439 -20.15 11.15 -9.58
N LEU A 440 -20.12 9.86 -9.23
CA LEU A 440 -19.25 8.89 -9.88
C LEU A 440 -19.56 8.74 -11.38
N LEU A 441 -20.85 8.78 -11.75
CA LEU A 441 -21.29 8.61 -13.15
C LEU A 441 -21.31 9.90 -13.98
N GLY A 442 -20.94 11.05 -13.41
CA GLY A 442 -20.98 12.33 -14.13
C GLY A 442 -22.39 12.82 -14.44
N LYS A 443 -23.39 12.43 -13.64
CA LYS A 443 -24.80 12.75 -13.86
C LYS A 443 -25.31 13.92 -13.00
N LEU A 444 -24.42 14.63 -12.32
CA LEU A 444 -24.81 15.81 -11.57
C LEU A 444 -25.11 16.99 -12.51
N ASP A 445 -26.12 17.78 -12.15
CA ASP A 445 -26.52 18.95 -12.93
C ASP A 445 -25.39 19.99 -12.98
N PRO A 446 -24.98 20.48 -14.15
CA PRO A 446 -23.97 21.54 -14.28
C PRO A 446 -24.33 22.85 -13.52
N SER A 447 -25.62 23.07 -13.21
CA SER A 447 -26.07 24.24 -12.43
C SER A 447 -25.65 24.18 -10.96
N THR A 448 -25.14 23.03 -10.47
CA THR A 448 -24.71 22.83 -9.07
C THR A 448 -23.42 23.55 -8.70
N GLY A 449 -22.73 24.21 -9.64
CA GLY A 449 -21.43 24.84 -9.40
C GLY A 449 -20.27 23.86 -9.22
N LEU A 450 -20.51 22.56 -9.45
CA LEU A 450 -19.46 21.55 -9.47
C LEU A 450 -18.73 21.57 -10.82
N THR A 451 -17.39 21.64 -10.74
CA THR A 451 -16.57 21.58 -11.97
C THR A 451 -16.29 20.14 -12.35
N LYS A 452 -15.97 19.93 -13.65
CA LYS A 452 -15.55 18.61 -14.14
C LYS A 452 -14.26 18.15 -13.43
N GLU A 453 -13.36 19.08 -13.13
CA GLU A 453 -12.11 18.81 -12.39
C GLU A 453 -12.37 18.31 -10.96
N ASP A 454 -13.33 18.92 -10.25
CA ASP A 454 -13.72 18.46 -8.90
C ASP A 454 -14.25 17.02 -8.92
N GLN A 455 -15.12 16.72 -9.90
CA GLN A 455 -15.66 15.39 -10.11
C GLN A 455 -14.55 14.37 -10.38
N ILE A 456 -13.67 14.68 -11.32
CA ILE A 456 -12.57 13.80 -11.73
C ILE A 456 -11.66 13.49 -10.55
N ARG A 457 -11.29 14.51 -9.79
CA ARG A 457 -10.44 14.34 -8.60
C ARG A 457 -11.06 13.36 -7.61
N PHE A 458 -12.37 13.45 -7.38
CA PHE A 458 -13.06 12.51 -6.50
C PHE A 458 -13.13 11.10 -7.10
N VAL A 459 -13.55 10.98 -8.37
CA VAL A 459 -13.68 9.70 -9.09
C VAL A 459 -12.35 8.94 -9.10
N THR A 460 -11.27 9.61 -9.46
CA THR A 460 -9.94 8.98 -9.50
C THR A 460 -9.50 8.52 -8.12
N LYS A 461 -9.66 9.37 -7.10
CA LYS A 461 -9.32 8.99 -5.72
C LYS A 461 -10.14 7.81 -5.22
N PHE A 462 -11.44 7.79 -5.54
CA PHE A 462 -12.32 6.66 -5.25
C PHE A 462 -11.80 5.38 -5.92
N GLN A 463 -11.51 5.42 -7.21
CA GLN A 463 -11.01 4.29 -7.99
C GLN A 463 -9.65 3.78 -7.47
N GLN A 464 -8.75 4.68 -7.09
CA GLN A 464 -7.45 4.33 -6.50
C GLN A 464 -7.57 3.78 -5.07
N THR A 465 -8.71 3.96 -4.40
CA THR A 465 -8.98 3.43 -3.05
C THR A 465 -9.64 2.05 -3.11
N THR A 466 -10.53 1.81 -4.09
CA THR A 466 -11.27 0.52 -4.17
C THR A 466 -10.36 -0.68 -4.40
N GLY A 467 -9.31 -0.55 -5.21
CA GLY A 467 -8.32 -1.61 -5.49
C GLY A 467 -7.61 -2.11 -4.23
N PRO A 468 -6.91 -1.25 -3.50
CA PRO A 468 -6.27 -1.60 -2.22
C PRO A 468 -7.22 -2.19 -1.18
N VAL A 469 -8.44 -1.64 -1.05
CA VAL A 469 -9.45 -2.21 -0.13
C VAL A 469 -9.86 -3.61 -0.56
N MET A 470 -9.99 -3.88 -1.87
CA MET A 470 -10.28 -5.22 -2.39
C MET A 470 -9.13 -6.17 -2.08
N ALA A 471 -7.90 -5.84 -2.45
CA ALA A 471 -6.73 -6.69 -2.22
C ALA A 471 -6.54 -7.01 -0.73
N LYS A 472 -6.46 -5.99 0.11
CA LYS A 472 -6.24 -6.16 1.56
C LYS A 472 -7.43 -6.81 2.28
N GLY A 473 -8.66 -6.46 1.89
CA GLY A 473 -9.89 -6.99 2.51
C GLY A 473 -10.18 -8.43 2.10
N VAL A 474 -9.97 -8.78 0.84
CA VAL A 474 -10.28 -10.13 0.35
C VAL A 474 -9.07 -11.04 0.45
N GLU A 475 -7.97 -10.69 -0.24
CA GLU A 475 -6.83 -11.58 -0.38
C GLU A 475 -5.97 -11.70 0.89
N ASP A 476 -5.78 -10.58 1.61
CA ASP A 476 -4.97 -10.53 2.82
C ASP A 476 -5.80 -10.55 4.12
N THR A 477 -7.11 -10.80 4.04
CA THR A 477 -7.95 -10.96 5.24
C THR A 477 -8.96 -12.09 5.06
N ALA A 478 -9.95 -11.95 4.17
CA ALA A 478 -11.01 -12.93 4.03
C ALA A 478 -10.49 -14.33 3.66
N PHE A 479 -9.45 -14.43 2.84
CA PHE A 479 -8.83 -15.70 2.43
C PHE A 479 -8.10 -16.43 3.57
N TYR A 480 -7.81 -15.76 4.66
CA TYR A 480 -7.22 -16.37 5.87
C TYR A 480 -8.26 -16.69 6.95
N VAL A 481 -9.51 -16.20 6.78
CA VAL A 481 -10.63 -16.47 7.68
C VAL A 481 -11.58 -17.52 7.12
N TYR A 482 -11.83 -17.54 5.79
CA TYR A 482 -12.71 -18.50 5.14
C TYR A 482 -11.93 -19.73 4.69
N ASN A 483 -11.98 -20.83 5.45
CA ASN A 483 -11.11 -21.98 5.25
C ASN A 483 -11.85 -23.22 4.72
N ARG A 484 -13.01 -23.08 4.06
CA ARG A 484 -13.79 -24.23 3.52
C ARG A 484 -12.94 -25.17 2.66
N LEU A 485 -12.22 -24.62 1.68
CA LEU A 485 -11.23 -25.29 0.84
C LEU A 485 -10.16 -24.28 0.44
N ILE A 486 -9.02 -24.31 1.14
CA ILE A 486 -8.04 -23.21 1.06
C ILE A 486 -7.29 -23.14 -0.28
N SER A 487 -7.37 -24.16 -1.11
CA SER A 487 -6.85 -24.12 -2.49
C SER A 487 -7.60 -23.16 -3.41
N LEU A 488 -8.84 -22.78 -3.06
CA LEU A 488 -9.63 -21.78 -3.78
C LEU A 488 -9.33 -20.33 -3.30
N ASN A 489 -8.66 -20.19 -2.16
CA ASN A 489 -8.27 -18.89 -1.59
C ASN A 489 -6.98 -18.43 -2.27
N GLU A 490 -7.07 -17.96 -3.50
CA GLU A 490 -5.93 -17.59 -4.33
C GLU A 490 -6.18 -16.22 -5.00
N VAL A 491 -5.09 -15.51 -5.34
CA VAL A 491 -5.17 -14.20 -6.00
C VAL A 491 -6.06 -14.28 -7.24
N GLY A 492 -7.06 -13.41 -7.31
CA GLY A 492 -8.07 -13.41 -8.36
C GLY A 492 -9.10 -14.54 -8.28
N GLY A 493 -9.03 -15.40 -7.25
CA GLY A 493 -10.01 -16.46 -7.00
C GLY A 493 -11.26 -15.95 -6.27
N ASP A 494 -12.37 -16.65 -6.46
CA ASP A 494 -13.59 -16.49 -5.66
C ASP A 494 -13.96 -17.82 -4.97
N PRO A 495 -13.68 -17.97 -3.65
CA PRO A 495 -14.06 -19.17 -2.90
C PRO A 495 -15.57 -19.47 -2.85
N ALA A 496 -16.42 -18.51 -3.22
CA ALA A 496 -17.85 -18.80 -3.40
C ALA A 496 -18.12 -19.65 -4.64
N HIS A 497 -17.21 -19.65 -5.61
CA HIS A 497 -17.27 -20.47 -6.81
C HIS A 497 -16.50 -21.79 -6.58
N PHE A 498 -17.24 -22.89 -6.36
CA PHE A 498 -16.65 -24.16 -5.94
C PHE A 498 -16.40 -25.11 -7.12
N GLY A 499 -15.27 -24.88 -7.81
CA GLY A 499 -14.89 -25.69 -8.96
C GLY A 499 -15.53 -25.24 -10.28
N SER A 500 -15.04 -25.80 -11.38
CA SER A 500 -15.48 -25.46 -12.74
C SER A 500 -15.71 -26.73 -13.57
N SER A 501 -16.72 -26.72 -14.44
CA SER A 501 -16.90 -27.81 -15.38
C SER A 501 -15.89 -27.74 -16.53
N VAL A 502 -15.67 -28.88 -17.20
CA VAL A 502 -14.81 -28.99 -18.39
C VAL A 502 -15.31 -28.06 -19.50
N GLU A 503 -16.64 -27.98 -19.67
CA GLU A 503 -17.29 -27.14 -20.68
C GLU A 503 -17.05 -25.66 -20.39
N ALA A 504 -17.22 -25.23 -19.13
CA ALA A 504 -16.93 -23.85 -18.68
C ALA A 504 -15.45 -23.48 -18.88
N PHE A 505 -14.55 -24.40 -18.55
CA PHE A 505 -13.11 -24.23 -18.81
C PHE A 505 -12.83 -24.02 -20.30
N HIS A 506 -13.33 -24.89 -21.17
CA HIS A 506 -13.12 -24.76 -22.61
C HIS A 506 -13.75 -23.49 -23.18
N GLN A 507 -14.89 -23.07 -22.67
CA GLN A 507 -15.51 -21.81 -23.07
C GLN A 507 -14.63 -20.62 -22.71
N ALA A 508 -14.17 -20.53 -21.47
CA ALA A 508 -13.29 -19.47 -21.00
C ALA A 508 -11.96 -19.41 -21.79
N ILE A 509 -11.37 -20.57 -22.12
CA ILE A 509 -10.15 -20.64 -22.94
C ILE A 509 -10.41 -20.17 -24.38
N ARG A 510 -11.56 -20.49 -24.99
CA ARG A 510 -11.91 -19.97 -26.32
C ARG A 510 -12.06 -18.44 -26.31
N GLU A 511 -12.77 -17.90 -25.31
CA GLU A 511 -12.96 -16.45 -25.15
C GLU A 511 -11.62 -15.74 -24.93
N ARG A 512 -10.76 -16.31 -24.08
CA ARG A 512 -9.42 -15.81 -23.81
C ARG A 512 -8.56 -15.82 -25.08
N ARG A 513 -8.57 -16.89 -25.86
CA ARG A 513 -7.85 -16.98 -27.12
C ARG A 513 -8.36 -15.99 -28.16
N ALA A 514 -9.66 -15.75 -28.22
CA ALA A 514 -10.26 -14.80 -29.16
C ALA A 514 -9.96 -13.35 -28.79
N GLY A 515 -9.97 -13.01 -27.50
CA GLY A 515 -9.76 -11.65 -27.02
C GLY A 515 -8.28 -11.30 -26.79
N TRP A 516 -7.54 -12.21 -26.17
CA TRP A 516 -6.18 -11.98 -25.63
C TRP A 516 -5.27 -13.19 -25.87
N PRO A 517 -4.92 -13.50 -27.15
CA PRO A 517 -4.20 -14.71 -27.52
C PRO A 517 -2.77 -14.80 -26.92
N TYR A 518 -2.20 -13.68 -26.54
CA TYR A 518 -0.83 -13.57 -26.00
C TYR A 518 -0.79 -13.37 -24.48
N SER A 519 -1.94 -13.47 -23.80
CA SER A 519 -2.00 -13.40 -22.33
C SER A 519 -1.23 -14.59 -21.71
N MET A 520 -0.60 -14.37 -20.56
CA MET A 520 0.16 -15.44 -19.87
C MET A 520 -0.73 -16.52 -19.31
N SER A 521 -0.25 -17.77 -19.34
CA SER A 521 -0.90 -18.95 -18.75
C SER A 521 -0.15 -19.38 -17.49
N ALA A 522 -0.18 -18.58 -16.44
CA ALA A 522 0.48 -18.87 -15.18
C ALA A 522 -0.28 -19.93 -14.37
N THR A 523 0.44 -20.84 -13.71
CA THR A 523 -0.10 -21.77 -12.70
C THR A 523 0.36 -21.42 -11.29
N SER A 524 1.43 -20.66 -11.16
CA SER A 524 1.96 -20.11 -9.91
C SER A 524 2.72 -18.83 -10.19
N THR A 525 2.74 -17.90 -9.25
CA THR A 525 3.51 -16.65 -9.31
C THR A 525 4.12 -16.36 -7.95
N HIS A 526 4.94 -15.29 -7.84
CA HIS A 526 5.52 -14.85 -6.57
C HIS A 526 4.46 -14.32 -5.58
N ASP A 527 3.25 -13.93 -6.07
CA ASP A 527 2.15 -13.41 -5.25
C ASP A 527 1.09 -14.47 -4.90
N THR A 528 1.18 -15.68 -5.46
CA THR A 528 0.23 -16.73 -5.12
C THR A 528 0.32 -17.11 -3.65
N LYS A 529 -0.84 -17.32 -3.02
CA LYS A 529 -0.92 -17.71 -1.60
C LYS A 529 -0.34 -19.11 -1.39
N ARG A 530 -0.42 -19.98 -2.42
CA ARG A 530 0.08 -21.37 -2.40
C ARG A 530 0.60 -21.75 -3.79
N GLY A 531 1.65 -22.56 -3.83
CA GLY A 531 2.15 -23.17 -5.08
C GLY A 531 1.13 -24.16 -5.66
N GLU A 532 1.23 -24.45 -6.96
CA GLU A 532 0.34 -25.35 -7.69
C GLU A 532 0.26 -26.75 -7.09
N ASP A 533 1.38 -27.34 -6.65
CA ASP A 533 1.43 -28.68 -6.04
C ASP A 533 0.62 -28.73 -4.74
N VAL A 534 0.73 -27.70 -3.91
CA VAL A 534 -0.03 -27.58 -2.66
C VAL A 534 -1.53 -27.49 -2.96
N ARG A 535 -1.92 -26.65 -3.94
CA ARG A 535 -3.32 -26.52 -4.34
C ARG A 535 -3.87 -27.83 -4.91
N ALA A 536 -3.14 -28.49 -5.81
CA ALA A 536 -3.53 -29.75 -6.42
C ALA A 536 -3.81 -30.86 -5.39
N ARG A 537 -2.98 -30.94 -4.32
CA ARG A 537 -3.20 -31.90 -3.23
C ARG A 537 -4.46 -31.59 -2.42
N ILE A 538 -4.71 -30.30 -2.14
CA ILE A 538 -5.87 -29.87 -1.39
C ILE A 538 -7.15 -30.04 -2.23
N ASN A 539 -7.08 -29.85 -3.54
CA ASN A 539 -8.20 -30.04 -4.47
C ASN A 539 -8.78 -31.47 -4.46
N VAL A 540 -8.02 -32.46 -4.01
CA VAL A 540 -8.51 -33.86 -3.87
C VAL A 540 -9.44 -34.04 -2.66
N LEU A 541 -9.44 -33.14 -1.67
CA LEU A 541 -10.24 -33.30 -0.46
C LEU A 541 -11.74 -33.44 -0.71
N PRO A 542 -12.38 -32.70 -1.64
CA PRO A 542 -13.77 -32.95 -2.01
C PRO A 542 -14.05 -34.34 -2.56
N GLU A 543 -13.12 -34.94 -3.32
CA GLU A 543 -13.25 -36.31 -3.81
C GLU A 543 -13.17 -37.34 -2.68
N LEU A 544 -12.35 -37.07 -1.68
CA LEU A 544 -12.12 -37.89 -0.49
C LEU A 544 -12.91 -37.43 0.74
N ARG A 545 -14.02 -36.72 0.55
CA ARG A 545 -14.80 -36.05 1.60
C ARG A 545 -15.04 -36.90 2.86
N GLU A 546 -15.45 -38.18 2.70
CA GLU A 546 -15.72 -39.06 3.85
C GLU A 546 -14.45 -39.40 4.62
N ARG A 547 -13.36 -39.67 3.90
CA ARG A 547 -12.06 -39.91 4.51
C ARG A 547 -11.55 -38.67 5.22
N TRP A 548 -11.67 -37.51 4.59
CA TRP A 548 -11.32 -36.21 5.16
C TRP A 548 -12.11 -35.93 6.44
N SER A 549 -13.44 -36.09 6.41
CA SER A 549 -14.31 -35.89 7.57
C SER A 549 -13.89 -36.77 8.78
N LYS A 550 -13.60 -38.06 8.52
CA LYS A 550 -13.12 -39.00 9.56
C LYS A 550 -11.75 -38.62 10.10
N ALA A 551 -10.84 -38.20 9.20
CA ALA A 551 -9.47 -37.81 9.55
C ALA A 551 -9.46 -36.58 10.48
N ILE A 552 -10.13 -35.49 10.09
CA ILE A 552 -10.15 -34.26 10.90
C ILE A 552 -10.86 -34.45 12.24
N ALA A 553 -11.93 -35.24 12.29
CA ALA A 553 -12.61 -35.58 13.53
C ALA A 553 -11.71 -36.39 14.50
N ARG A 554 -10.94 -37.34 13.95
CA ARG A 554 -9.93 -38.11 14.70
C ARG A 554 -8.81 -37.21 15.19
N TRP A 555 -8.22 -36.40 14.30
CA TRP A 555 -7.11 -35.51 14.64
C TRP A 555 -7.52 -34.48 15.68
N ALA A 556 -8.66 -33.82 15.51
CA ALA A 556 -9.16 -32.86 16.49
C ALA A 556 -9.38 -33.47 17.89
N ARG A 557 -9.82 -34.75 17.97
CA ARG A 557 -9.96 -35.46 19.25
C ARG A 557 -8.61 -35.80 19.90
N LEU A 558 -7.64 -36.27 19.10
CA LEU A 558 -6.30 -36.60 19.56
C LEU A 558 -5.53 -35.36 20.03
N ASN A 559 -5.64 -34.27 19.26
CA ASN A 559 -4.88 -33.04 19.41
C ASN A 559 -5.51 -32.06 20.42
N ARG A 560 -6.74 -32.33 20.88
CA ARG A 560 -7.43 -31.52 21.91
C ARG A 560 -6.56 -31.25 23.12
N ARG A 561 -5.76 -32.23 23.57
CA ARG A 561 -4.85 -32.13 24.72
C ARG A 561 -3.71 -31.12 24.53
N TYR A 562 -3.38 -30.73 23.31
CA TYR A 562 -2.32 -29.78 23.01
C TYR A 562 -2.81 -28.34 22.86
N ARG A 563 -4.15 -28.13 22.83
CA ARG A 563 -4.73 -26.80 22.86
C ARG A 563 -4.61 -26.22 24.27
N THR A 564 -4.30 -24.94 24.35
CA THR A 564 -4.23 -24.19 25.60
C THR A 564 -5.33 -23.13 25.64
N GLU A 565 -5.69 -22.66 26.82
CA GLU A 565 -6.60 -21.53 26.97
C GLU A 565 -5.80 -20.22 26.96
N VAL A 566 -6.27 -19.26 26.17
CA VAL A 566 -5.79 -17.88 26.14
C VAL A 566 -7.02 -17.00 26.25
N GLU A 567 -7.09 -16.15 27.29
CA GLU A 567 -8.24 -15.30 27.58
C GLU A 567 -9.58 -16.05 27.57
N GLU A 568 -9.61 -17.17 28.29
CA GLU A 568 -10.78 -18.08 28.46
C GLU A 568 -11.27 -18.73 27.14
N ARG A 569 -10.46 -18.68 26.08
CA ARG A 569 -10.75 -19.28 24.77
C ARG A 569 -9.69 -20.30 24.39
N PRO A 570 -10.08 -21.39 23.72
CA PRO A 570 -9.10 -22.37 23.26
C PRO A 570 -8.26 -21.82 22.11
N ALA A 571 -6.93 -21.97 22.22
CA ALA A 571 -5.95 -21.58 21.21
C ALA A 571 -5.12 -22.81 20.74
N PRO A 572 -5.00 -23.04 19.42
CA PRO A 572 -5.72 -22.35 18.34
C PRO A 572 -7.23 -22.57 18.40
N ASP A 573 -8.01 -21.69 17.76
CA ASP A 573 -9.43 -21.91 17.59
C ASP A 573 -9.69 -23.04 16.56
N ARG A 574 -10.96 -23.40 16.36
CA ARG A 574 -11.32 -24.50 15.42
C ARG A 574 -11.04 -24.16 13.97
N ASN A 575 -11.12 -22.89 13.60
CA ASN A 575 -10.90 -22.46 12.24
C ASN A 575 -9.41 -22.47 11.87
N ASP A 576 -8.55 -22.02 12.81
CA ASP A 576 -7.10 -22.10 12.65
C ASP A 576 -6.60 -23.54 12.66
N GLU A 577 -7.22 -24.41 13.50
CA GLU A 577 -6.95 -25.84 13.50
C GLU A 577 -7.32 -26.49 12.16
N TYR A 578 -8.43 -26.09 11.53
CA TYR A 578 -8.87 -26.58 10.21
C TYR A 578 -7.93 -26.12 9.09
N LEU A 579 -7.51 -24.85 9.12
CA LEU A 579 -6.49 -24.30 8.23
C LEU A 579 -5.18 -25.09 8.32
N PHE A 580 -4.74 -25.35 9.54
CA PHE A 580 -3.51 -26.11 9.80
C PHE A 580 -3.56 -27.52 9.18
N TYR A 581 -4.67 -28.25 9.34
CA TYR A 581 -4.79 -29.60 8.77
C TYR A 581 -4.77 -29.60 7.24
N GLN A 582 -5.44 -28.66 6.57
CA GLN A 582 -5.36 -28.54 5.13
C GLN A 582 -3.94 -28.13 4.67
N THR A 583 -3.29 -27.24 5.42
CA THR A 583 -1.91 -26.82 5.15
C THR A 583 -0.96 -28.01 5.20
N LEU A 584 -1.10 -28.89 6.18
CA LEU A 584 -0.29 -30.11 6.26
C LEU A 584 -0.54 -31.07 5.09
N VAL A 585 -1.80 -31.30 4.72
CA VAL A 585 -2.13 -32.13 3.52
C VAL A 585 -1.45 -31.59 2.26
N GLY A 586 -1.50 -30.29 2.06
CA GLY A 586 -0.90 -29.65 0.89
C GLY A 586 0.63 -29.65 0.92
N ALA A 587 1.23 -29.36 2.07
CA ALA A 587 2.66 -29.10 2.18
C ALA A 587 3.51 -30.31 2.59
N TRP A 588 2.88 -31.45 2.97
CA TRP A 588 3.61 -32.62 3.46
C TRP A 588 4.60 -33.14 2.40
N PRO A 589 5.87 -33.31 2.74
CA PRO A 589 6.88 -33.82 1.81
C PRO A 589 6.59 -35.24 1.35
N LEU A 590 6.81 -35.54 0.06
CA LEU A 590 6.66 -36.89 -0.48
C LEU A 590 7.88 -37.79 -0.19
N MET A 591 9.03 -37.18 0.06
CA MET A 591 10.28 -37.86 0.37
C MET A 591 10.46 -37.97 1.87
N THR A 592 11.14 -39.06 2.33
CA THR A 592 11.58 -39.16 3.71
C THR A 592 12.53 -38.00 4.05
N MET A 593 12.32 -37.38 5.19
CA MET A 593 13.16 -36.30 5.70
C MET A 593 14.13 -36.83 6.76
N ASP A 594 15.36 -36.33 6.73
CA ASP A 594 16.26 -36.42 7.87
C ASP A 594 15.78 -35.43 8.99
N GLU A 595 16.39 -35.48 10.15
CA GLU A 595 16.01 -34.65 11.29
C GLU A 595 16.13 -33.14 10.99
N VAL A 596 17.15 -32.73 10.25
CA VAL A 596 17.39 -31.32 9.91
C VAL A 596 16.27 -30.79 8.99
N ARG A 597 16.00 -31.51 7.91
CA ARG A 597 14.93 -31.15 6.96
C ARG A 597 13.54 -31.20 7.61
N TYR A 598 13.35 -32.12 8.55
CA TYR A 598 12.10 -32.19 9.30
C TYR A 598 11.90 -30.96 10.19
N GLU A 599 12.92 -30.53 10.93
CA GLU A 599 12.85 -29.30 11.74
C GLU A 599 12.68 -28.05 10.90
N GLU A 600 13.32 -27.98 9.72
CA GLU A 600 13.09 -26.91 8.76
C GLU A 600 11.63 -26.89 8.26
N PHE A 601 11.06 -28.07 8.02
CA PHE A 601 9.66 -28.20 7.63
C PHE A 601 8.73 -27.71 8.75
N VAL A 602 8.93 -28.14 10.00
CA VAL A 602 8.14 -27.70 11.16
C VAL A 602 8.22 -26.16 11.31
N THR A 603 9.43 -25.61 11.26
CA THR A 603 9.67 -24.16 11.34
C THR A 603 8.95 -23.39 10.21
N ARG A 604 8.94 -23.92 8.99
CA ARG A 604 8.23 -23.33 7.85
C ARG A 604 6.73 -23.33 8.05
N ILE A 605 6.16 -24.40 8.59
CA ILE A 605 4.73 -24.48 8.94
C ILE A 605 4.39 -23.48 10.05
N GLU A 606 5.20 -23.36 11.09
CA GLU A 606 5.00 -22.35 12.14
C GLU A 606 4.97 -20.94 11.59
N ARG A 607 5.97 -20.56 10.79
CA ARG A 607 6.05 -19.23 10.16
C ARG A 607 4.84 -18.93 9.28
N TYR A 608 4.40 -19.94 8.50
CA TYR A 608 3.21 -19.78 7.69
C TYR A 608 1.95 -19.56 8.53
N MET A 609 1.75 -20.37 9.59
CA MET A 609 0.57 -20.26 10.44
C MET A 609 0.55 -18.95 11.23
N ILE A 610 1.69 -18.46 11.72
CA ILE A 610 1.78 -17.12 12.34
C ILE A 610 1.41 -16.03 11.34
N LYS A 611 1.94 -16.09 10.12
CA LYS A 611 1.52 -15.16 9.05
C LYS A 611 0.00 -15.23 8.84
N ALA A 612 -0.55 -16.43 8.71
CA ALA A 612 -1.97 -16.64 8.41
C ALA A 612 -2.89 -16.06 9.50
N VAL A 613 -2.60 -16.29 10.78
CA VAL A 613 -3.43 -15.76 11.89
C VAL A 613 -3.29 -14.24 12.03
N ARG A 614 -2.12 -13.67 11.74
CA ARG A 614 -1.93 -12.20 11.70
C ARG A 614 -2.69 -11.57 10.55
N GLU A 615 -2.70 -12.18 9.37
CA GLU A 615 -3.49 -11.72 8.21
C GLU A 615 -5.00 -11.87 8.45
N ALA A 616 -5.44 -12.92 9.12
CA ALA A 616 -6.83 -13.12 9.50
C ALA A 616 -7.38 -12.02 10.42
N LYS A 617 -6.52 -11.37 11.21
CA LYS A 617 -6.87 -10.26 12.12
C LYS A 617 -7.99 -10.62 13.12
N THR A 618 -8.13 -11.90 13.43
CA THR A 618 -9.18 -12.41 14.35
C THR A 618 -8.70 -12.43 15.79
N HIS A 619 -7.52 -13.00 16.05
CA HIS A 619 -6.94 -13.14 17.38
C HIS A 619 -5.65 -12.34 17.57
N THR A 620 -4.95 -12.07 16.51
CA THR A 620 -3.69 -11.32 16.46
C THR A 620 -3.61 -10.56 15.13
N SER A 621 -2.72 -9.57 15.02
CA SER A 621 -2.49 -8.85 13.77
C SER A 621 -1.05 -8.34 13.68
N TRP A 622 -0.64 -7.84 12.53
CA TRP A 622 0.66 -7.17 12.37
C TRP A 622 0.76 -5.88 13.19
N ILE A 623 -0.36 -5.15 13.32
CA ILE A 623 -0.41 -3.86 14.05
C ILE A 623 -0.48 -4.09 15.57
N ASN A 624 -1.22 -5.12 16.00
CA ASN A 624 -1.38 -5.46 17.40
C ASN A 624 -1.15 -6.98 17.59
N PRO A 625 0.10 -7.43 17.67
CA PRO A 625 0.43 -8.82 17.90
C PRO A 625 -0.08 -9.30 19.28
N HIS A 626 -0.57 -10.53 19.34
CA HIS A 626 -0.98 -11.20 20.58
C HIS A 626 -0.01 -12.36 20.88
N PRO A 627 1.07 -12.11 21.64
CA PRO A 627 2.14 -13.09 21.84
C PRO A 627 1.68 -14.41 22.44
N ASP A 628 0.71 -14.36 23.37
CA ASP A 628 0.22 -15.57 24.05
C ASP A 628 -0.54 -16.50 23.11
N TYR A 629 -1.37 -15.93 22.20
CA TYR A 629 -2.07 -16.70 21.17
C TYR A 629 -1.08 -17.31 20.16
N GLU A 630 -0.12 -16.53 19.70
CA GLU A 630 0.91 -16.97 18.77
C GLU A 630 1.79 -18.08 19.40
N ALA A 631 2.19 -17.91 20.66
CA ALA A 631 2.93 -18.93 21.38
C ALA A 631 2.11 -20.21 21.60
N ALA A 632 0.81 -20.09 21.88
CA ALA A 632 -0.09 -21.24 22.00
C ALA A 632 -0.21 -22.02 20.68
N LEU A 633 -0.34 -21.30 19.57
CA LEU A 633 -0.36 -21.88 18.21
C LEU A 633 0.96 -22.62 17.89
N CYS A 634 2.11 -22.02 18.14
CA CYS A 634 3.41 -22.67 17.95
C CYS A 634 3.57 -23.92 18.81
N ARG A 635 3.19 -23.87 20.10
CA ARG A 635 3.20 -25.05 20.97
C ARG A 635 2.32 -26.17 20.43
N PHE A 636 1.12 -25.84 19.94
CA PHE A 636 0.20 -26.80 19.34
C PHE A 636 0.83 -27.47 18.10
N ILE A 637 1.40 -26.70 17.18
CA ILE A 637 2.06 -27.19 15.96
C ILE A 637 3.23 -28.13 16.33
N ARG A 638 4.12 -27.69 17.21
CA ARG A 638 5.30 -28.49 17.61
C ARG A 638 4.91 -29.77 18.34
N ALA A 639 3.87 -29.72 19.18
CA ALA A 639 3.40 -30.91 19.86
C ALA A 639 2.83 -31.98 18.92
N ILE A 640 2.12 -31.55 17.87
CA ILE A 640 1.56 -32.46 16.85
C ILE A 640 2.65 -33.01 15.93
N LEU A 641 3.60 -32.17 15.53
CA LEU A 641 4.68 -32.55 14.63
C LEU A 641 5.92 -33.09 15.36
N SER A 642 5.82 -33.38 16.68
CA SER A 642 6.92 -33.96 17.42
C SER A 642 7.15 -35.43 17.01
N CYS A 643 8.41 -35.82 16.77
CA CYS A 643 8.80 -37.21 16.49
C CYS A 643 8.84 -38.11 17.74
N ARG A 644 8.13 -37.75 18.81
CA ARG A 644 8.13 -38.53 20.07
C ARG A 644 7.33 -39.82 19.91
N VAL A 645 7.83 -40.90 20.57
CA VAL A 645 7.14 -42.18 20.65
C VAL A 645 5.72 -41.96 21.25
N GLY A 646 4.71 -42.46 20.55
CA GLY A 646 3.30 -42.28 20.93
C GLY A 646 2.58 -41.08 20.28
N ASN A 647 3.23 -40.31 19.41
CA ASN A 647 2.56 -39.37 18.52
C ASN A 647 1.96 -40.15 17.35
N HIS A 648 0.62 -40.12 17.18
CA HIS A 648 -0.13 -40.86 16.19
C HIS A 648 -0.69 -39.98 15.08
N PHE A 649 -0.12 -38.77 14.90
CA PHE A 649 -0.49 -37.90 13.80
C PHE A 649 0.11 -38.32 12.47
#